data_0308fb4c85c4134d8d1be8e8137562c8
#
_entry.id   0308fb4c85c4134d8d1be8e8137562c8
#
_cell.length_a   1.000
_cell.length_b   1.000
_cell.length_c   1.000
_cell.angle_alpha   90.00
_cell.angle_beta   90.00
_cell.angle_gamma   90.00
#
_symmetry.space_group_name_H-M   'P 1'
#
loop_
_entity.id
_entity.type
_entity.pdbx_description
1 polymer ?
#
loop_
_entity_poly.entity_id
_entity_poly.type
_entity_poly.pdbx_seq_one_letter_code
_entity_poly.pdbx_strand_id
1 'polypeptide(L)'
;MTAPTARRLDAFTAWLADVLIRWRLPILLGFVLATVALGWSATRLQADARFEKTIPRHHAFMQAFLHYEPTFGGANTVVVALVSKQGDIFNRAFLDRLKAVTDDVFFIDGVKRESVTSLWTPRVRYVEITEQGFTGGSVIRSGFSGSAEDLAAVRANTEKSGEIGHLVSNDLKGALVQFELQDEIPGSTKRLDYEQVAAKLEALRAKYADAQVDVHIVGFAKVIGDIGEGTRGVLLFFAAAGALTTVLLRLYTRSWALTWRAFLVALLPVVWLLGVLPLIGLGIDPLSILVPYLLFTIGVSHAVQMTSVWGRAVREGAEPQDAARAAFTALFVPGTLALLTNAIGFLVIMLVDIDMVRELGIMASIGVSLMIFTNKVLLPVVLSFGHARHAPQVPATGQAGAAHHLPRGLAWLTAAAQPKGAIAVVAVSALLAVFGHVKGSQVRIGDQGQGMPEFFADARYNRDAAAILKSFSLGSELLSVYVAPPAAAQGDDAQICLRPDVADYVDGLDAALREVPGVSNVIAYPHYAAMINAGWNEGNIKWQVISDDAAAMGQASNQLISDGTGLVSPNCDAMQVLVFAADHDSETIQRLVQAVQGYDRAHPQAPARLVLGGGNLGVMAATNEAVQAAEPRMLAAIFASLAVLCLLTFRDLTGMVVIIVPLALVSLLCNSTMTLLGIGLKVSTLPVVTLGVGVGVDYGIYLYERLKHHLQDGMPLADAWAWSLHERGRAVLFTATTMSVGVGSWAFSALKFQADMGLLLAFMFVVNVLGAMLLLPALAVGLLKWRGRGAAEPT
;
A
#
# COMPACT_ATOMS: atom_id res chain seq x y z
N MET A 1 -0.32 -6.36 -40.92
CA MET A 1 0.88 -5.79 -41.56
C MET A 1 0.67 -5.92 -43.04
N THR A 2 0.98 -4.85 -43.85
CA THR A 2 1.14 -5.05 -45.29
C THR A 2 2.27 -6.05 -45.52
N ALA A 3 2.15 -6.97 -46.44
CA ALA A 3 3.14 -8.02 -46.71
C ALA A 3 4.63 -7.63 -46.61
N PRO A 4 5.06 -6.41 -46.98
CA PRO A 4 6.47 -6.01 -46.91
C PRO A 4 6.96 -5.68 -45.47
N THR A 5 6.10 -5.18 -44.57
CA THR A 5 6.48 -4.86 -43.17
C THR A 5 6.58 -6.08 -42.29
N ALA A 6 5.73 -7.10 -42.47
CA ALA A 6 5.82 -8.38 -41.79
C ALA A 6 7.11 -9.10 -42.15
N ARG A 7 7.43 -9.18 -43.45
CA ARG A 7 8.69 -9.78 -43.94
C ARG A 7 9.95 -9.08 -43.43
N ARG A 8 9.91 -7.75 -43.24
CA ARG A 8 11.04 -7.02 -42.65
C ARG A 8 11.23 -7.31 -41.17
N LEU A 9 10.15 -7.47 -40.39
CA LEU A 9 10.22 -7.78 -38.96
C LEU A 9 10.70 -9.23 -38.76
N ASP A 10 10.20 -10.18 -39.57
CA ASP A 10 10.65 -11.57 -39.54
C ASP A 10 12.13 -11.69 -39.93
N ALA A 11 12.58 -10.96 -40.95
CA ALA A 11 13.98 -10.92 -41.33
C ALA A 11 14.87 -10.31 -40.23
N PHE A 12 14.40 -9.25 -39.57
CA PHE A 12 15.11 -8.62 -38.45
C PHE A 12 15.23 -9.56 -37.25
N THR A 13 14.14 -10.24 -36.86
CA THR A 13 14.16 -11.20 -35.73
C THR A 13 15.04 -12.41 -36.04
N ALA A 14 15.04 -12.91 -37.29
CA ALA A 14 15.92 -13.99 -37.71
C ALA A 14 17.41 -13.56 -37.69
N TRP A 15 17.74 -12.40 -38.20
CA TRP A 15 19.09 -11.83 -38.14
C TRP A 15 19.55 -11.67 -36.68
N LEU A 16 18.69 -11.13 -35.80
CA LEU A 16 19.00 -10.95 -34.39
C LEU A 16 19.23 -12.30 -33.69
N ALA A 17 18.42 -13.31 -34.02
CA ALA A 17 18.61 -14.69 -33.52
C ALA A 17 19.98 -15.25 -33.91
N ASP A 18 20.40 -15.04 -35.16
CA ASP A 18 21.72 -15.48 -35.64
C ASP A 18 22.88 -14.75 -34.92
N VAL A 19 22.74 -13.43 -34.72
CA VAL A 19 23.73 -12.66 -33.94
C VAL A 19 23.83 -13.17 -32.52
N LEU A 20 22.72 -13.41 -31.84
CA LEU A 20 22.68 -13.91 -30.45
C LEU A 20 23.36 -15.30 -30.32
N ILE A 21 23.10 -16.20 -31.23
CA ILE A 21 23.69 -17.55 -31.20
C ILE A 21 25.17 -17.52 -31.59
N ARG A 22 25.55 -16.67 -32.57
CA ARG A 22 26.96 -16.51 -32.96
C ARG A 22 27.80 -15.91 -31.83
N TRP A 23 27.28 -14.92 -31.10
CA TRP A 23 28.00 -14.21 -30.02
C TRP A 23 27.61 -14.72 -28.62
N ARG A 24 27.14 -15.97 -28.52
CA ARG A 24 26.58 -16.52 -27.24
C ARG A 24 27.56 -16.48 -26.06
N LEU A 25 28.86 -16.73 -26.29
CA LEU A 25 29.88 -16.70 -25.21
C LEU A 25 30.18 -15.28 -24.72
N PRO A 26 30.49 -14.28 -25.59
CA PRO A 26 30.61 -12.87 -25.17
C PRO A 26 29.36 -12.34 -24.47
N ILE A 27 28.17 -12.69 -24.97
CA ILE A 27 26.90 -12.26 -24.35
C ILE A 27 26.78 -12.85 -22.95
N LEU A 28 27.00 -14.16 -22.77
CA LEU A 28 26.96 -14.82 -21.47
C LEU A 28 27.95 -14.18 -20.50
N LEU A 29 29.19 -13.90 -20.95
CA LEU A 29 30.19 -13.24 -20.13
C LEU A 29 29.75 -11.83 -19.69
N GLY A 30 29.17 -11.05 -20.61
CA GLY A 30 28.62 -9.73 -20.31
C GLY A 30 27.50 -9.77 -19.25
N PHE A 31 26.61 -10.78 -19.33
CA PHE A 31 25.57 -10.98 -18.32
C PHE A 31 26.14 -11.40 -16.97
N VAL A 32 27.18 -12.25 -16.94
CA VAL A 32 27.86 -12.63 -15.70
C VAL A 32 28.52 -11.40 -15.05
N LEU A 33 29.25 -10.60 -15.83
CA LEU A 33 29.90 -9.39 -15.33
C LEU A 33 28.85 -8.37 -14.79
N ALA A 34 27.77 -8.14 -15.55
CA ALA A 34 26.68 -7.27 -15.10
C ALA A 34 26.03 -7.79 -13.82
N THR A 35 25.84 -9.11 -13.70
CA THR A 35 25.26 -9.73 -12.49
C THR A 35 26.18 -9.56 -11.28
N VAL A 36 27.49 -9.73 -11.45
CA VAL A 36 28.46 -9.51 -10.37
C VAL A 36 28.50 -8.04 -9.95
N ALA A 37 28.52 -7.11 -10.91
CA ALA A 37 28.58 -5.69 -10.63
C ALA A 37 27.29 -5.20 -9.93
N LEU A 38 26.12 -5.59 -10.43
CA LEU A 38 24.84 -5.22 -9.84
C LEU A 38 24.60 -5.97 -8.51
N GLY A 39 25.01 -7.23 -8.40
CA GLY A 39 24.99 -7.98 -7.14
C GLY A 39 25.83 -7.31 -6.05
N TRP A 40 27.01 -6.77 -6.42
CA TRP A 40 27.81 -5.98 -5.48
C TRP A 40 27.16 -4.65 -5.12
N SER A 41 26.54 -3.96 -6.09
CA SER A 41 25.75 -2.75 -5.80
C SER A 41 24.59 -3.03 -4.85
N ALA A 42 23.91 -4.18 -5.00
CA ALA A 42 22.79 -4.58 -4.15
C ALA A 42 23.15 -4.69 -2.66
N THR A 43 24.43 -4.94 -2.31
CA THR A 43 24.88 -4.96 -0.90
C THR A 43 24.83 -3.59 -0.21
N ARG A 44 24.63 -2.50 -0.99
CA ARG A 44 24.49 -1.13 -0.48
C ARG A 44 23.04 -0.72 -0.31
N LEU A 45 22.10 -1.61 -0.61
CA LEU A 45 20.67 -1.35 -0.51
C LEU A 45 20.28 -1.08 0.95
N GLN A 46 19.48 -0.05 1.16
CA GLN A 46 19.00 0.36 2.48
C GLN A 46 17.47 0.27 2.54
N ALA A 47 16.95 0.00 3.73
CA ALA A 47 15.53 0.19 3.99
C ALA A 47 15.21 1.69 4.05
N ASP A 48 14.09 2.10 3.46
CA ASP A 48 13.64 3.50 3.41
C ASP A 48 12.15 3.59 3.72
N ALA A 49 11.82 3.48 5.00
CA ALA A 49 10.45 3.45 5.53
C ALA A 49 10.08 4.78 6.22
N ARG A 50 10.33 5.92 5.57
CA ARG A 50 10.00 7.25 6.11
C ARG A 50 8.50 7.50 6.12
N PHE A 51 8.01 8.15 7.21
CA PHE A 51 6.62 8.58 7.32
C PHE A 51 6.19 9.45 6.13
N GLU A 52 7.01 10.40 5.74
CA GLU A 52 6.75 11.30 4.63
C GLU A 52 6.44 10.61 3.30
N LYS A 53 6.95 9.39 3.06
CA LYS A 53 6.67 8.62 1.84
C LYS A 53 5.28 7.99 1.83
N THR A 54 4.68 7.83 3.00
CA THR A 54 3.36 7.20 3.14
C THR A 54 2.22 8.17 2.91
N ILE A 55 2.49 9.47 2.91
CA ILE A 55 1.51 10.55 2.83
C ILE A 55 1.49 11.22 1.44
N PRO A 56 0.34 11.75 0.99
CA PRO A 56 0.23 12.52 -0.24
C PRO A 56 0.71 13.97 -0.02
N ARG A 57 2.00 14.22 -0.18
CA ARG A 57 2.64 15.51 0.16
C ARG A 57 2.06 16.73 -0.54
N HIS A 58 1.52 16.57 -1.75
CA HIS A 58 0.94 17.67 -2.53
C HIS A 58 -0.54 17.91 -2.19
N HIS A 59 -1.13 17.10 -1.34
CA HIS A 59 -2.49 17.27 -0.88
C HIS A 59 -2.59 18.49 0.05
N ALA A 60 -3.66 19.29 -0.07
CA ALA A 60 -3.82 20.52 0.71
C ALA A 60 -3.72 20.28 2.23
N PHE A 61 -4.30 19.19 2.73
CA PHE A 61 -4.25 18.83 4.14
C PHE A 61 -2.81 18.52 4.59
N MET A 62 -2.04 17.85 3.75
CA MET A 62 -0.65 17.51 4.08
C MET A 62 0.28 18.73 4.01
N GLN A 63 0.03 19.65 3.10
CA GLN A 63 0.76 20.91 3.06
C GLN A 63 0.48 21.76 4.32
N ALA A 64 -0.77 21.79 4.77
CA ALA A 64 -1.14 22.44 6.03
C ALA A 64 -0.48 21.75 7.23
N PHE A 65 -0.54 20.43 7.30
CA PHE A 65 0.12 19.65 8.34
C PHE A 65 1.61 19.97 8.43
N LEU A 66 2.35 19.86 7.33
CA LEU A 66 3.78 20.12 7.28
C LEU A 66 4.14 21.60 7.62
N HIS A 67 3.23 22.53 7.31
CA HIS A 67 3.41 23.94 7.66
C HIS A 67 3.28 24.20 9.17
N TYR A 68 2.30 23.54 9.81
CA TYR A 68 1.99 23.75 11.23
C TYR A 68 2.68 22.75 12.17
N GLU A 69 3.28 21.67 11.65
CA GLU A 69 3.98 20.66 12.43
C GLU A 69 5.06 21.23 13.38
N PRO A 70 5.92 22.21 12.96
CA PRO A 70 6.91 22.78 13.86
C PRO A 70 6.31 23.51 15.05
N THR A 71 5.06 24.01 14.91
CA THR A 71 4.37 24.81 15.92
C THR A 71 3.54 23.96 16.87
N PHE A 72 2.78 23.00 16.34
CA PHE A 72 1.79 22.23 17.09
C PHE A 72 2.17 20.76 17.32
N GLY A 73 3.30 20.33 16.81
CA GLY A 73 3.76 18.94 16.89
C GLY A 73 3.39 18.11 15.67
N GLY A 74 4.08 16.98 15.52
CA GLY A 74 3.96 16.07 14.36
C GLY A 74 3.14 14.81 14.65
N ALA A 75 2.96 14.02 13.60
CA ALA A 75 2.29 12.73 13.69
C ALA A 75 3.18 11.59 14.23
N ASN A 76 4.50 11.86 14.47
CA ASN A 76 5.45 10.84 14.92
C ASN A 76 5.48 10.70 16.44
N THR A 77 4.29 10.59 17.03
CA THR A 77 4.10 10.41 18.46
C THR A 77 4.13 8.93 18.83
N VAL A 78 4.80 8.62 19.95
CA VAL A 78 4.80 7.31 20.57
C VAL A 78 4.12 7.40 21.93
N VAL A 79 3.25 6.44 22.22
CA VAL A 79 2.55 6.32 23.51
C VAL A 79 2.91 4.99 24.11
N VAL A 80 3.37 5.04 25.38
CA VAL A 80 3.64 3.86 26.22
C VAL A 80 2.67 3.90 27.38
N ALA A 81 1.71 2.99 27.42
CA ALA A 81 0.72 2.86 28.49
C ALA A 81 1.12 1.76 29.45
N LEU A 82 1.16 2.09 30.73
CA LEU A 82 1.25 1.13 31.83
C LEU A 82 -0.15 0.93 32.40
N VAL A 83 -0.63 -0.30 32.46
CA VAL A 83 -1.96 -0.63 33.00
C VAL A 83 -1.82 -1.62 34.14
N SER A 84 -2.30 -1.26 35.32
CA SER A 84 -2.35 -2.14 36.49
C SER A 84 -3.40 -3.22 36.31
N LYS A 85 -3.03 -4.47 36.57
CA LYS A 85 -3.97 -5.60 36.55
C LYS A 85 -4.81 -5.67 37.85
N GLN A 86 -4.33 -5.05 38.94
CA GLN A 86 -4.97 -5.07 40.25
C GLN A 86 -4.85 -3.71 40.95
N GLY A 87 -5.97 -3.17 41.40
CA GLY A 87 -5.99 -1.86 42.05
C GLY A 87 -5.81 -0.68 41.09
N ASP A 88 -5.52 0.49 41.65
CA ASP A 88 -5.29 1.75 40.94
C ASP A 88 -3.80 2.07 40.82
N ILE A 89 -3.49 3.19 40.10
CA ILE A 89 -2.10 3.66 39.88
C ILE A 89 -1.50 4.35 41.11
N PHE A 90 -2.31 4.72 42.11
CA PHE A 90 -1.87 5.52 43.28
C PHE A 90 -1.23 4.63 44.34
N ASN A 91 -0.22 3.88 43.93
CA ASN A 91 0.64 3.11 44.79
C ASN A 91 2.12 3.32 44.41
N ARG A 92 3.00 3.17 45.41
CA ARG A 92 4.42 3.47 45.23
C ARG A 92 5.06 2.64 44.11
N ALA A 93 4.76 1.35 44.03
CA ALA A 93 5.38 0.43 43.09
C ALA A 93 5.03 0.80 41.66
N PHE A 94 3.79 1.21 41.40
CA PHE A 94 3.36 1.66 40.07
C PHE A 94 3.99 3.00 39.71
N LEU A 95 3.95 4.00 40.61
CA LEU A 95 4.52 5.32 40.34
C LEU A 95 6.03 5.30 40.16
N ASP A 96 6.77 4.48 40.94
CA ASP A 96 8.20 4.29 40.74
C ASP A 96 8.50 3.62 39.37
N ARG A 97 7.66 2.66 38.93
CA ARG A 97 7.76 2.05 37.61
C ARG A 97 7.47 3.05 36.50
N LEU A 98 6.43 3.85 36.62
CA LEU A 98 6.11 4.92 35.67
C LEU A 98 7.27 5.91 35.54
N LYS A 99 7.90 6.26 36.68
CA LYS A 99 9.11 7.09 36.67
C LYS A 99 10.24 6.44 35.88
N ALA A 100 10.53 5.17 36.16
CA ALA A 100 11.61 4.46 35.49
C ALA A 100 11.38 4.33 33.99
N VAL A 101 10.14 4.12 33.53
CA VAL A 101 9.78 4.15 32.10
C VAL A 101 9.97 5.54 31.51
N THR A 102 9.53 6.60 32.23
CA THR A 102 9.72 7.98 31.80
C THR A 102 11.21 8.31 31.64
N ASP A 103 12.03 7.92 32.63
CA ASP A 103 13.48 8.13 32.61
C ASP A 103 14.15 7.34 31.44
N ASP A 104 13.79 6.09 31.21
CA ASP A 104 14.33 5.27 30.12
C ASP A 104 14.00 5.84 28.73
N VAL A 105 12.80 6.41 28.56
CA VAL A 105 12.37 7.04 27.30
C VAL A 105 13.28 8.19 26.90
N PHE A 106 13.79 8.99 27.84
CA PHE A 106 14.71 10.10 27.56
C PHE A 106 16.02 9.65 26.90
N PHE A 107 16.38 8.36 27.01
CA PHE A 107 17.60 7.78 26.44
C PHE A 107 17.38 7.00 25.14
N ILE A 108 16.16 7.01 24.60
CA ILE A 108 15.89 6.47 23.27
C ILE A 108 16.38 7.49 22.24
N ASP A 109 17.17 7.04 21.26
CA ASP A 109 17.67 7.90 20.19
C ASP A 109 16.51 8.47 19.38
N GLY A 110 16.61 9.75 19.05
CA GLY A 110 15.59 10.47 18.29
C GLY A 110 14.42 10.98 19.12
N VAL A 111 14.35 10.72 20.41
CA VAL A 111 13.31 11.31 21.26
C VAL A 111 13.54 12.81 21.43
N LYS A 112 12.52 13.58 21.09
CA LYS A 112 12.44 15.01 21.35
C LYS A 112 12.18 15.20 22.85
N ARG A 113 13.23 15.41 23.64
CA ARG A 113 13.16 15.36 25.11
C ARG A 113 12.13 16.28 25.72
N GLU A 114 11.94 17.46 25.14
CA GLU A 114 10.93 18.44 25.54
C GLU A 114 9.49 17.96 25.33
N SER A 115 9.26 17.00 24.45
CA SER A 115 7.92 16.44 24.20
C SER A 115 7.53 15.33 25.18
N VAL A 116 8.48 14.80 25.95
CA VAL A 116 8.19 13.72 26.90
C VAL A 116 7.20 14.20 27.96
N THR A 117 6.06 13.55 28.02
CA THR A 117 4.96 13.91 28.91
C THR A 117 4.50 12.68 29.70
N SER A 118 4.47 12.78 31.01
CA SER A 118 3.95 11.80 31.95
C SER A 118 3.61 12.50 33.26
N LEU A 119 2.97 11.84 34.22
CA LEU A 119 2.71 12.41 35.53
C LEU A 119 3.99 12.86 36.27
N TRP A 120 5.16 12.33 35.90
CA TRP A 120 6.46 12.70 36.48
C TRP A 120 7.12 13.89 35.83
N THR A 121 6.62 14.35 34.68
CA THR A 121 7.21 15.53 34.01
C THR A 121 6.70 16.83 34.63
N PRO A 122 7.57 17.81 34.89
CA PRO A 122 7.20 19.08 35.56
C PRO A 122 6.15 19.91 34.83
N ARG A 123 5.99 19.68 33.50
CA ARG A 123 4.97 20.35 32.68
C ARG A 123 3.55 19.86 32.94
N VAL A 124 3.38 18.67 33.52
CA VAL A 124 2.08 18.16 33.93
C VAL A 124 1.75 18.71 35.30
N ARG A 125 0.83 19.66 35.31
CA ARG A 125 0.52 20.49 36.49
C ARG A 125 -0.96 20.38 36.81
N TYR A 126 -1.27 20.54 38.09
CA TYR A 126 -2.62 20.90 38.52
C TYR A 126 -2.70 22.41 38.80
N VAL A 127 -3.86 22.97 38.54
CA VAL A 127 -4.20 24.34 38.86
C VAL A 127 -5.46 24.35 39.70
N GLU A 128 -5.45 25.10 40.78
CA GLU A 128 -6.59 25.27 41.69
C GLU A 128 -6.89 26.75 41.84
N ILE A 129 -8.14 27.10 41.76
CA ILE A 129 -8.61 28.47 41.98
C ILE A 129 -8.89 28.63 43.44
N THR A 130 -8.25 29.58 44.08
CA THR A 130 -8.42 29.95 45.50
C THR A 130 -8.81 31.40 45.61
N GLU A 131 -9.25 31.81 46.81
CA GLU A 131 -9.53 33.24 47.10
C GLU A 131 -8.31 34.18 46.84
N GLN A 132 -7.12 33.64 46.74
CA GLN A 132 -5.88 34.37 46.51
C GLN A 132 -5.42 34.32 45.05
N GLY A 133 -6.23 33.77 44.16
CA GLY A 133 -5.91 33.57 42.75
C GLY A 133 -5.58 32.11 42.40
N PHE A 134 -4.81 31.91 41.34
CA PHE A 134 -4.39 30.58 40.92
C PHE A 134 -3.26 30.06 41.84
N THR A 135 -3.47 28.85 42.37
CA THR A 135 -2.39 28.07 42.98
C THR A 135 -2.21 26.79 42.16
N GLY A 136 -1.01 26.26 42.12
CA GLY A 136 -0.76 25.02 41.40
C GLY A 136 0.66 24.53 41.53
N GLY A 137 0.92 23.38 40.98
CA GLY A 137 2.22 22.74 40.96
C GLY A 137 2.25 21.48 40.12
N SER A 138 3.41 20.84 40.05
CA SER A 138 3.50 19.53 39.39
C SER A 138 2.60 18.50 40.09
N VAL A 139 1.95 17.62 39.33
CA VAL A 139 1.09 16.58 39.90
C VAL A 139 1.86 15.71 40.88
N ILE A 140 3.07 15.32 40.56
CA ILE A 140 4.01 14.66 41.46
C ILE A 140 5.10 15.66 41.86
N ARG A 141 5.21 15.96 43.13
CA ARG A 141 6.17 16.93 43.65
C ARG A 141 7.63 16.45 43.61
N SER A 142 8.57 17.33 43.43
CA SER A 142 9.98 17.04 43.66
C SER A 142 10.16 16.67 45.15
N GLY A 143 10.69 15.47 45.46
CA GLY A 143 10.79 14.98 46.83
C GLY A 143 9.71 13.98 47.24
N PHE A 144 8.92 13.46 46.29
CA PHE A 144 7.99 12.35 46.47
C PHE A 144 8.71 11.16 47.13
N SER A 145 8.24 10.78 48.33
CA SER A 145 8.80 9.67 49.12
C SER A 145 8.00 8.36 49.01
N GLY A 146 6.78 8.44 48.45
CA GLY A 146 5.84 7.31 48.40
C GLY A 146 5.15 7.05 49.73
N SER A 147 5.10 8.04 50.62
CA SER A 147 4.31 7.96 51.86
C SER A 147 2.79 7.95 51.57
N ALA A 148 1.97 7.53 52.49
CA ALA A 148 0.53 7.55 52.34
C ALA A 148 -0.01 8.97 52.05
N GLU A 149 0.62 9.98 52.63
CA GLU A 149 0.31 11.40 52.40
C GLU A 149 0.68 11.84 51.00
N ASP A 150 1.85 11.46 50.50
CA ASP A 150 2.29 11.75 49.12
C ASP A 150 1.36 11.08 48.10
N LEU A 151 0.96 9.83 48.32
CA LEU A 151 0.05 9.11 47.42
C LEU A 151 -1.33 9.76 47.39
N ALA A 152 -1.86 10.18 48.54
CA ALA A 152 -3.12 10.91 48.60
C ALA A 152 -3.03 12.26 47.90
N ALA A 153 -1.89 12.99 48.02
CA ALA A 153 -1.66 14.24 47.34
C ALA A 153 -1.57 14.06 45.82
N VAL A 154 -0.86 13.03 45.36
CA VAL A 154 -0.79 12.71 43.90
C VAL A 154 -2.19 12.42 43.34
N ARG A 155 -3.01 11.65 44.04
CA ARG A 155 -4.41 11.39 43.64
C ARG A 155 -5.19 12.69 43.50
N ALA A 156 -5.21 13.52 44.56
CA ALA A 156 -5.94 14.78 44.57
C ALA A 156 -5.44 15.75 43.49
N ASN A 157 -4.11 15.84 43.28
CA ASN A 157 -3.51 16.66 42.23
C ASN A 157 -3.87 16.14 40.82
N THR A 158 -3.93 14.80 40.60
CA THR A 158 -4.35 14.21 39.33
C THR A 158 -5.80 14.54 39.04
N GLU A 159 -6.70 14.47 40.03
CA GLU A 159 -8.10 14.83 39.86
C GLU A 159 -8.28 16.31 39.52
N LYS A 160 -7.43 17.19 40.06
CA LYS A 160 -7.44 18.63 39.75
C LYS A 160 -6.73 19.01 38.45
N SER A 161 -5.84 18.16 37.94
CA SER A 161 -5.04 18.47 36.75
C SER A 161 -5.80 18.35 35.43
N GLY A 162 -6.97 17.70 35.42
CA GLY A 162 -7.70 17.38 34.18
C GLY A 162 -7.08 16.25 33.36
N GLU A 163 -6.07 15.57 33.86
CA GLU A 163 -5.33 14.52 33.14
C GLU A 163 -6.03 13.14 33.15
N ILE A 164 -7.17 13.00 33.83
CA ILE A 164 -7.98 11.77 33.78
C ILE A 164 -8.64 11.67 32.40
N GLY A 165 -8.48 10.53 31.76
CA GLY A 165 -8.83 10.30 30.38
C GLY A 165 -7.69 10.62 29.38
N HIS A 166 -6.68 11.41 29.82
CA HIS A 166 -5.53 11.82 29.01
C HIS A 166 -4.29 11.00 29.38
N LEU A 167 -3.53 11.45 30.39
CA LEU A 167 -2.36 10.74 30.88
C LEU A 167 -2.70 9.66 31.90
N VAL A 168 -3.87 9.72 32.50
CA VAL A 168 -4.38 8.72 33.44
C VAL A 168 -5.66 8.13 32.87
N SER A 169 -5.80 6.80 32.96
CA SER A 169 -7.01 6.13 32.46
C SER A 169 -8.26 6.51 33.23
N ASN A 170 -9.42 6.44 32.54
CA ASN A 170 -10.72 6.75 33.16
C ASN A 170 -11.05 5.93 34.40
N ASP A 171 -10.55 4.72 34.49
CA ASP A 171 -10.73 3.79 35.61
C ASP A 171 -9.60 3.90 36.64
N LEU A 172 -8.70 4.84 36.49
CA LEU A 172 -7.54 5.12 37.35
C LEU A 172 -6.56 3.92 37.45
N LYS A 173 -6.60 2.98 36.51
CA LYS A 173 -5.72 1.80 36.51
C LYS A 173 -4.52 1.92 35.60
N GLY A 174 -4.47 2.93 34.73
CA GLY A 174 -3.39 3.12 33.76
C GLY A 174 -2.82 4.53 33.79
N ALA A 175 -1.56 4.66 33.34
CA ALA A 175 -0.92 5.93 33.08
C ALA A 175 -0.08 5.85 31.79
N LEU A 176 0.01 6.98 31.07
CA LEU A 176 0.73 7.10 29.81
C LEU A 176 2.08 7.81 30.01
N VAL A 177 3.04 7.40 29.18
CA VAL A 177 4.22 8.19 28.80
C VAL A 177 4.11 8.44 27.31
N GLN A 178 4.02 9.72 26.95
CA GLN A 178 3.91 10.17 25.56
C GLN A 178 5.14 10.97 25.15
N PHE A 179 5.61 10.79 23.92
CA PHE A 179 6.74 11.54 23.38
C PHE A 179 6.74 11.54 21.86
N GLU A 180 7.43 12.55 21.28
CA GLU A 180 7.65 12.68 19.83
C GLU A 180 9.05 12.21 19.46
N LEU A 181 9.15 11.66 18.24
CA LEU A 181 10.41 11.28 17.61
C LEU A 181 10.75 12.26 16.49
N GLN A 182 12.02 12.60 16.37
CA GLN A 182 12.58 13.39 15.27
C GLN A 182 13.11 12.42 14.20
N ASP A 183 12.91 12.75 12.92
CA ASP A 183 13.40 11.92 11.81
C ASP A 183 14.92 11.93 11.67
N GLU A 184 15.58 12.92 12.26
CA GLU A 184 17.04 13.04 12.31
C GLU A 184 17.55 13.06 13.75
N ILE A 185 18.68 12.41 14.01
CA ILE A 185 19.31 12.39 15.32
C ILE A 185 19.96 13.77 15.56
N PRO A 186 19.59 14.49 16.62
CA PRO A 186 20.14 15.81 16.92
C PRO A 186 21.69 15.82 16.95
N GLY A 187 22.30 16.73 16.19
CA GLY A 187 23.74 16.83 16.07
C GLY A 187 24.43 15.81 15.16
N SER A 188 23.67 15.05 14.40
CA SER A 188 24.15 14.07 13.42
C SER A 188 23.39 14.23 12.11
N THR A 189 24.05 13.94 10.98
CA THR A 189 23.39 13.77 9.67
C THR A 189 22.77 12.38 9.48
N LYS A 190 22.79 11.57 10.55
CA LYS A 190 22.19 10.22 10.51
C LYS A 190 20.68 10.33 10.75
N ARG A 191 19.93 9.66 9.88
CA ARG A 191 18.50 9.45 10.03
C ARG A 191 18.19 8.51 11.18
N LEU A 192 17.02 8.68 11.77
CA LEU A 192 16.51 7.78 12.80
C LEU A 192 16.26 6.39 12.22
N ASP A 193 16.76 5.38 12.90
CA ASP A 193 16.50 3.97 12.58
C ASP A 193 15.29 3.49 13.39
N TYR A 194 14.14 3.47 12.76
CA TYR A 194 12.87 3.07 13.38
C TYR A 194 12.87 1.61 13.87
N GLU A 195 13.63 0.70 13.23
CA GLU A 195 13.75 -0.68 13.71
C GLU A 195 14.48 -0.73 15.04
N GLN A 196 15.55 0.07 15.19
CA GLN A 196 16.28 0.16 16.47
C GLN A 196 15.40 0.80 17.56
N VAL A 197 14.63 1.83 17.22
CA VAL A 197 13.68 2.45 18.18
C VAL A 197 12.64 1.41 18.62
N ALA A 198 12.02 0.70 17.68
CA ALA A 198 11.05 -0.34 18.01
C ALA A 198 11.64 -1.46 18.87
N ALA A 199 12.88 -1.89 18.59
CA ALA A 199 13.57 -2.86 19.43
C ALA A 199 13.81 -2.35 20.85
N LYS A 200 14.15 -1.06 21.04
CA LYS A 200 14.27 -0.44 22.36
C LYS A 200 12.92 -0.36 23.08
N LEU A 201 11.84 -0.04 22.36
CA LEU A 201 10.48 -0.04 22.90
C LEU A 201 10.05 -1.44 23.36
N GLU A 202 10.35 -2.49 22.58
CA GLU A 202 10.06 -3.86 23.02
C GLU A 202 10.93 -4.30 24.19
N ALA A 203 12.20 -3.89 24.25
CA ALA A 203 13.04 -4.12 25.43
C ALA A 203 12.47 -3.42 26.68
N LEU A 204 11.95 -2.19 26.52
CA LEU A 204 11.26 -1.47 27.59
C LEU A 204 10.01 -2.24 28.06
N ARG A 205 9.18 -2.73 27.12
CA ARG A 205 8.06 -3.59 27.45
C ARG A 205 8.50 -4.81 28.25
N ALA A 206 9.49 -5.54 27.76
CA ALA A 206 9.99 -6.75 28.42
C ALA A 206 10.55 -6.48 29.82
N LYS A 207 11.12 -5.29 30.04
CA LYS A 207 11.68 -4.86 31.33
C LYS A 207 10.58 -4.53 32.36
N TYR A 208 9.47 -3.94 31.93
CA TYR A 208 8.48 -3.35 32.84
C TYR A 208 7.15 -4.09 32.89
N ALA A 209 6.82 -4.95 31.93
CA ALA A 209 5.64 -5.81 32.00
C ALA A 209 5.89 -7.01 32.90
N ASP A 210 4.94 -7.29 33.82
CA ASP A 210 4.99 -8.43 34.72
C ASP A 210 3.60 -8.97 35.06
N ALA A 211 3.49 -9.75 36.15
CA ALA A 211 2.22 -10.28 36.61
C ALA A 211 1.22 -9.20 37.12
N GLN A 212 1.72 -7.99 37.42
CA GLN A 212 0.95 -6.90 38.02
C GLN A 212 0.64 -5.76 37.05
N VAL A 213 1.50 -5.53 36.02
CA VAL A 213 1.39 -4.42 35.07
C VAL A 213 1.54 -4.92 33.67
N ASP A 214 0.60 -4.55 32.81
CA ASP A 214 0.73 -4.66 31.36
C ASP A 214 1.32 -3.38 30.78
N VAL A 215 2.10 -3.53 29.70
CA VAL A 215 2.67 -2.42 28.93
C VAL A 215 2.17 -2.49 27.50
N HIS A 216 1.48 -1.46 27.07
CA HIS A 216 0.97 -1.29 25.70
C HIS A 216 1.72 -0.17 25.01
N ILE A 217 2.12 -0.39 23.77
CA ILE A 217 2.94 0.58 23.01
C ILE A 217 2.31 0.78 21.64
N VAL A 218 2.06 2.05 21.30
CA VAL A 218 1.57 2.47 19.99
C VAL A 218 2.35 3.67 19.46
N GLY A 219 2.36 3.84 18.16
CA GLY A 219 3.02 4.94 17.47
C GLY A 219 3.68 4.50 16.17
N PHE A 220 3.98 5.46 15.29
CA PHE A 220 4.49 5.17 13.95
C PHE A 220 5.79 4.35 13.97
N ALA A 221 6.74 4.70 14.83
CA ALA A 221 8.00 3.96 14.97
C ALA A 221 7.78 2.48 15.30
N LYS A 222 6.78 2.19 16.14
CA LYS A 222 6.42 0.81 16.49
C LYS A 222 5.81 0.08 15.30
N VAL A 223 4.95 0.74 14.52
CA VAL A 223 4.37 0.19 13.28
C VAL A 223 5.49 -0.20 12.30
N ILE A 224 6.43 0.70 12.03
CA ILE A 224 7.53 0.44 11.10
C ILE A 224 8.42 -0.71 11.59
N GLY A 225 8.70 -0.76 12.90
CA GLY A 225 9.47 -1.85 13.47
C GLY A 225 8.78 -3.20 13.36
N ASP A 226 7.47 -3.26 13.62
CA ASP A 226 6.67 -4.49 13.51
C ASP A 226 6.54 -4.95 12.05
N ILE A 227 6.43 -4.01 11.10
CA ILE A 227 6.51 -4.31 9.66
C ILE A 227 7.90 -4.84 9.32
N GLY A 228 8.98 -4.24 9.84
CA GLY A 228 10.36 -4.70 9.64
C GLY A 228 10.58 -6.12 10.15
N GLU A 229 10.06 -6.45 11.32
CA GLU A 229 10.07 -7.82 11.85
C GLU A 229 9.26 -8.78 10.96
N GLY A 230 8.08 -8.37 10.52
CA GLY A 230 7.25 -9.10 9.56
C GLY A 230 7.97 -9.34 8.22
N THR A 231 8.85 -8.42 7.82
CA THR A 231 9.65 -8.50 6.58
C THR A 231 10.58 -9.72 6.56
N ARG A 232 11.12 -10.15 7.70
CA ARG A 232 11.89 -11.41 7.78
C ARG A 232 11.04 -12.61 7.40
N GLY A 233 9.75 -12.59 7.76
CA GLY A 233 8.77 -13.57 7.29
C GLY A 233 8.57 -13.53 5.77
N VAL A 234 8.58 -12.35 5.15
CA VAL A 234 8.45 -12.18 3.69
C VAL A 234 9.58 -12.87 2.94
N LEU A 235 10.82 -12.78 3.42
CA LEU A 235 11.95 -13.51 2.82
C LEU A 235 11.77 -15.02 2.89
N LEU A 236 11.24 -15.54 3.99
CA LEU A 236 10.91 -16.95 4.13
C LEU A 236 9.80 -17.37 3.15
N PHE A 237 8.76 -16.56 3.02
CA PHE A 237 7.70 -16.79 2.02
C PHE A 237 8.23 -16.74 0.60
N PHE A 238 9.14 -15.81 0.29
CA PHE A 238 9.81 -15.76 -1.01
C PHE A 238 10.59 -17.04 -1.30
N ALA A 239 11.35 -17.55 -0.33
CA ALA A 239 12.10 -18.80 -0.45
C ALA A 239 11.16 -20.01 -0.63
N ALA A 240 10.09 -20.09 0.17
CA ALA A 240 9.08 -21.16 0.08
C ALA A 240 8.34 -21.14 -1.27
N ALA A 241 7.93 -19.97 -1.74
CA ALA A 241 7.29 -19.80 -3.03
C ALA A 241 8.26 -20.09 -4.20
N GLY A 242 9.54 -19.72 -4.06
CA GLY A 242 10.61 -20.09 -4.99
C GLY A 242 10.79 -21.62 -5.06
N ALA A 243 10.81 -22.29 -3.91
CA ALA A 243 10.87 -23.76 -3.85
C ALA A 243 9.64 -24.41 -4.50
N LEU A 244 8.43 -23.92 -4.18
CA LEU A 244 7.19 -24.40 -4.78
C LEU A 244 7.18 -24.19 -6.29
N THR A 245 7.59 -23.01 -6.76
CA THR A 245 7.74 -22.71 -8.20
C THR A 245 8.75 -23.64 -8.86
N THR A 246 9.85 -23.97 -8.17
CA THR A 246 10.84 -24.94 -8.68
C THR A 246 10.24 -26.33 -8.83
N VAL A 247 9.45 -26.78 -7.87
CA VAL A 247 8.72 -28.06 -7.96
C VAL A 247 7.75 -28.06 -9.14
N LEU A 248 6.93 -27.00 -9.27
CA LEU A 248 5.99 -26.86 -10.38
C LEU A 248 6.72 -26.84 -11.73
N LEU A 249 7.81 -26.08 -11.86
CA LEU A 249 8.68 -26.06 -13.04
C LEU A 249 9.24 -27.45 -13.36
N ARG A 250 9.66 -28.19 -12.33
CA ARG A 250 10.17 -29.56 -12.52
C ARG A 250 9.10 -30.51 -13.02
N LEU A 251 7.89 -30.41 -12.50
CA LEU A 251 6.74 -31.19 -12.97
C LEU A 251 6.40 -30.86 -14.43
N TYR A 252 6.46 -29.59 -14.80
CA TYR A 252 6.16 -29.11 -16.13
C TYR A 252 7.24 -29.50 -17.15
N THR A 253 8.51 -29.16 -16.87
CA THR A 253 9.64 -29.35 -17.80
C THR A 253 10.10 -30.81 -17.86
N ARG A 254 9.83 -31.60 -16.80
CA ARG A 254 10.31 -32.96 -16.58
C ARG A 254 11.85 -33.11 -16.69
N SER A 255 12.59 -32.00 -16.58
CA SER A 255 14.05 -31.93 -16.66
C SER A 255 14.63 -30.96 -15.67
N TRP A 256 15.53 -31.41 -14.78
CA TRP A 256 16.22 -30.54 -13.85
C TRP A 256 17.08 -29.47 -14.53
N ALA A 257 17.72 -29.84 -15.65
CA ALA A 257 18.54 -28.88 -16.39
C ALA A 257 17.72 -27.71 -16.95
N LEU A 258 16.50 -27.97 -17.47
CA LEU A 258 15.60 -26.91 -17.94
C LEU A 258 15.01 -26.12 -16.76
N THR A 259 14.65 -26.79 -15.68
CA THR A 259 14.12 -26.17 -14.47
C THR A 259 15.12 -25.12 -13.93
N TRP A 260 16.37 -25.51 -13.72
CA TRP A 260 17.38 -24.59 -13.19
C TRP A 260 17.74 -23.46 -14.15
N ARG A 261 17.79 -23.72 -15.46
CA ARG A 261 18.02 -22.64 -16.44
C ARG A 261 16.90 -21.60 -16.41
N ALA A 262 15.64 -22.04 -16.42
CA ALA A 262 14.49 -21.16 -16.35
C ALA A 262 14.45 -20.39 -15.02
N PHE A 263 14.69 -21.08 -13.90
CA PHE A 263 14.70 -20.49 -12.56
C PHE A 263 15.79 -19.42 -12.41
N LEU A 264 17.03 -19.74 -12.77
CA LEU A 264 18.15 -18.81 -12.63
C LEU A 264 17.97 -17.58 -13.52
N VAL A 265 17.52 -17.75 -14.76
CA VAL A 265 17.26 -16.61 -15.65
C VAL A 265 16.11 -15.76 -15.13
N ALA A 266 15.08 -16.33 -14.52
CA ALA A 266 13.97 -15.60 -13.92
C ALA A 266 14.39 -14.85 -12.63
N LEU A 267 15.42 -15.32 -11.92
CA LEU A 267 15.93 -14.67 -10.73
C LEU A 267 16.84 -13.45 -11.04
N LEU A 268 17.48 -13.43 -12.21
CA LEU A 268 18.43 -12.38 -12.59
C LEU A 268 17.82 -10.97 -12.60
N PRO A 269 16.62 -10.72 -13.15
CA PRO A 269 16.00 -9.39 -13.09
C PRO A 269 15.82 -8.89 -11.67
N VAL A 270 15.58 -9.79 -10.70
CA VAL A 270 15.46 -9.45 -9.29
C VAL A 270 16.79 -8.96 -8.75
N VAL A 271 17.87 -9.72 -8.98
CA VAL A 271 19.24 -9.32 -8.55
C VAL A 271 19.64 -8.00 -9.21
N TRP A 272 19.33 -7.84 -10.49
CA TRP A 272 19.66 -6.62 -11.23
C TRP A 272 18.86 -5.41 -10.74
N LEU A 273 17.55 -5.59 -10.46
CA LEU A 273 16.74 -4.53 -9.86
C LEU A 273 17.34 -4.08 -8.54
N LEU A 274 17.58 -5.02 -7.61
CA LEU A 274 18.16 -4.73 -6.29
C LEU A 274 19.52 -4.00 -6.40
N GLY A 275 20.29 -4.28 -7.47
CA GLY A 275 21.55 -3.60 -7.74
C GLY A 275 21.39 -2.21 -8.36
N VAL A 276 20.33 -1.99 -9.14
CA VAL A 276 20.04 -0.68 -9.77
C VAL A 276 19.50 0.32 -8.75
N LEU A 277 18.69 -0.12 -7.78
CA LEU A 277 18.06 0.76 -6.79
C LEU A 277 19.05 1.70 -6.07
N PRO A 278 20.17 1.22 -5.48
CA PRO A 278 21.13 2.11 -4.85
C PRO A 278 21.80 3.10 -5.81
N LEU A 279 21.93 2.74 -7.10
CA LEU A 279 22.54 3.62 -8.11
C LEU A 279 21.65 4.81 -8.48
N ILE A 280 20.34 4.66 -8.32
CA ILE A 280 19.35 5.73 -8.58
C ILE A 280 18.84 6.39 -7.28
N GLY A 281 19.44 6.04 -6.13
CA GLY A 281 19.10 6.64 -4.84
C GLY A 281 17.79 6.16 -4.21
N LEU A 282 17.28 5.00 -4.64
CA LEU A 282 16.08 4.37 -4.06
C LEU A 282 16.45 3.28 -3.06
N GLY A 283 15.68 3.23 -1.96
CA GLY A 283 15.71 2.15 -0.97
C GLY A 283 14.54 1.19 -1.14
N ILE A 284 14.42 0.21 -0.25
CA ILE A 284 13.24 -0.66 -0.15
C ILE A 284 12.35 -0.18 0.98
N ASP A 285 11.10 0.11 0.65
CA ASP A 285 10.02 0.40 1.58
C ASP A 285 9.12 -0.83 1.82
N PRO A 286 8.22 -0.79 2.82
CA PRO A 286 7.34 -1.92 3.15
C PRO A 286 6.45 -2.42 2.01
N LEU A 287 6.05 -1.55 1.08
CA LEU A 287 5.21 -1.93 -0.06
C LEU A 287 6.06 -2.48 -1.22
N SER A 288 7.20 -1.85 -1.50
CA SER A 288 8.09 -2.23 -2.59
C SER A 288 8.82 -3.56 -2.38
N ILE A 289 8.86 -4.09 -1.13
CA ILE A 289 9.41 -5.41 -0.84
C ILE A 289 8.71 -6.56 -1.58
N LEU A 290 7.49 -6.31 -2.07
CA LEU A 290 6.72 -7.27 -2.85
C LEU A 290 7.18 -7.36 -4.31
N VAL A 291 7.82 -6.31 -4.83
CA VAL A 291 8.26 -6.20 -6.23
C VAL A 291 9.24 -7.31 -6.64
N PRO A 292 10.30 -7.63 -5.89
CA PRO A 292 11.21 -8.72 -6.20
C PRO A 292 10.50 -10.06 -6.47
N TYR A 293 9.50 -10.37 -5.65
CA TYR A 293 8.74 -11.60 -5.81
C TYR A 293 7.83 -11.57 -7.04
N LEU A 294 7.14 -10.46 -7.27
CA LEU A 294 6.29 -10.28 -8.46
C LEU A 294 7.13 -10.41 -9.73
N LEU A 295 8.30 -9.79 -9.78
CA LEU A 295 9.24 -9.90 -10.89
C LEU A 295 9.70 -11.33 -11.13
N PHE A 296 10.04 -12.06 -10.07
CA PHE A 296 10.44 -13.45 -10.18
C PHE A 296 9.34 -14.30 -10.83
N THR A 297 8.10 -14.15 -10.40
CA THR A 297 6.96 -14.92 -10.93
C THR A 297 6.65 -14.58 -12.39
N ILE A 298 6.70 -13.31 -12.77
CA ILE A 298 6.58 -12.86 -14.17
C ILE A 298 7.74 -13.43 -15.02
N GLY A 299 8.98 -13.37 -14.49
CA GLY A 299 10.18 -13.91 -15.13
C GLY A 299 10.04 -15.43 -15.41
N VAL A 300 9.54 -16.18 -14.45
CA VAL A 300 9.24 -17.61 -14.61
C VAL A 300 8.20 -17.85 -15.71
N SER A 301 7.13 -17.06 -15.75
CA SER A 301 6.07 -17.14 -16.77
C SER A 301 6.68 -17.05 -18.18
N HIS A 302 7.49 -16.02 -18.44
CA HIS A 302 8.15 -15.85 -19.74
C HIS A 302 9.20 -16.93 -20.05
N ALA A 303 9.95 -17.38 -19.02
CA ALA A 303 10.92 -18.46 -19.18
C ALA A 303 10.26 -19.80 -19.56
N VAL A 304 9.12 -20.11 -18.96
CA VAL A 304 8.33 -21.30 -19.28
C VAL A 304 7.88 -21.32 -20.74
N GLN A 305 7.41 -20.20 -21.25
CA GLN A 305 6.99 -20.11 -22.65
C GLN A 305 8.15 -20.35 -23.61
N MET A 306 9.32 -19.73 -23.34
CA MET A 306 10.53 -19.90 -24.14
C MET A 306 11.03 -21.37 -24.11
N THR A 307 11.11 -21.96 -22.91
CA THR A 307 11.54 -23.36 -22.74
C THR A 307 10.55 -24.36 -23.35
N SER A 308 9.25 -24.02 -23.37
CA SER A 308 8.20 -24.83 -24.00
C SER A 308 8.39 -24.93 -25.51
N VAL A 309 8.62 -23.80 -26.19
CA VAL A 309 8.85 -23.75 -27.63
C VAL A 309 10.16 -24.42 -28.00
N TRP A 310 11.25 -24.11 -27.28
CA TRP A 310 12.54 -24.77 -27.43
C TRP A 310 12.43 -26.28 -27.26
N GLY A 311 11.77 -26.74 -26.19
CA GLY A 311 11.60 -28.16 -25.91
C GLY A 311 10.75 -28.88 -26.93
N ARG A 312 9.78 -28.21 -27.60
CA ARG A 312 9.03 -28.77 -28.72
C ARG A 312 9.94 -28.99 -29.95
N ALA A 313 10.70 -27.97 -30.36
CA ALA A 313 11.60 -28.05 -31.50
C ALA A 313 12.66 -29.14 -31.31
N VAL A 314 13.23 -29.28 -30.11
CA VAL A 314 14.18 -30.37 -29.81
C VAL A 314 13.53 -31.75 -29.90
N ARG A 315 12.28 -31.89 -29.47
CA ARG A 315 11.52 -33.18 -29.62
C ARG A 315 11.21 -33.49 -31.07
N GLU A 316 11.04 -32.48 -31.91
CA GLU A 316 10.85 -32.61 -33.36
C GLU A 316 12.15 -32.89 -34.11
N GLY A 317 13.29 -32.97 -33.41
CA GLY A 317 14.59 -33.36 -33.95
C GLY A 317 15.55 -32.19 -34.27
N ALA A 318 15.16 -30.93 -33.93
CA ALA A 318 16.05 -29.80 -34.14
C ALA A 318 17.25 -29.82 -33.17
N GLU A 319 18.42 -29.39 -33.64
CA GLU A 319 19.56 -29.17 -32.75
C GLU A 319 19.26 -28.05 -31.72
N PRO A 320 19.92 -28.09 -30.53
CA PRO A 320 19.65 -27.11 -29.46
C PRO A 320 19.81 -25.65 -29.89
N GLN A 321 20.75 -25.37 -30.79
CA GLN A 321 20.99 -24.02 -31.33
C GLN A 321 19.86 -23.59 -32.26
N ASP A 322 19.41 -24.45 -33.15
CA ASP A 322 18.31 -24.18 -34.09
C ASP A 322 16.97 -24.10 -33.36
N ALA A 323 16.76 -24.95 -32.35
CA ALA A 323 15.62 -24.86 -31.46
C ALA A 323 15.60 -23.51 -30.67
N ALA A 324 16.78 -22.99 -30.27
CA ALA A 324 16.89 -21.69 -29.61
C ALA A 324 16.58 -20.52 -30.55
N ARG A 325 17.04 -20.60 -31.82
CA ARG A 325 16.66 -19.63 -32.87
C ARG A 325 15.15 -19.64 -33.11
N ALA A 326 14.57 -20.82 -33.29
CA ALA A 326 13.12 -20.98 -33.50
C ALA A 326 12.31 -20.43 -32.32
N ALA A 327 12.73 -20.71 -31.09
CA ALA A 327 12.07 -20.19 -29.89
C ALA A 327 12.18 -18.66 -29.79
N PHE A 328 13.36 -18.11 -30.10
CA PHE A 328 13.56 -16.66 -30.11
C PHE A 328 12.67 -15.97 -31.15
N THR A 329 12.73 -16.41 -32.42
CA THR A 329 11.94 -15.78 -33.51
C THR A 329 10.44 -15.87 -33.26
N ALA A 330 9.94 -16.99 -32.69
CA ALA A 330 8.53 -17.16 -32.39
C ALA A 330 8.03 -16.35 -31.18
N LEU A 331 8.90 -15.96 -30.24
CA LEU A 331 8.51 -15.35 -28.97
C LEU A 331 9.10 -13.96 -28.71
N PHE A 332 10.00 -13.48 -29.58
CA PHE A 332 10.61 -12.17 -29.35
C PHE A 332 9.59 -11.04 -29.41
N VAL A 333 8.82 -10.96 -30.49
CA VAL A 333 7.84 -9.88 -30.69
C VAL A 333 6.69 -9.97 -29.66
N PRO A 334 5.91 -11.08 -29.57
CA PRO A 334 4.79 -11.12 -28.63
C PRO A 334 5.25 -11.06 -27.17
N GLY A 335 6.38 -11.65 -26.83
CA GLY A 335 6.89 -11.63 -25.48
C GLY A 335 7.53 -10.31 -25.05
N THR A 336 8.15 -9.57 -25.98
CA THR A 336 8.66 -8.22 -25.69
C THR A 336 7.50 -7.26 -25.52
N LEU A 337 6.47 -7.40 -26.36
CA LEU A 337 5.25 -6.62 -26.20
C LEU A 337 4.58 -6.86 -24.86
N ALA A 338 4.42 -8.12 -24.45
CA ALA A 338 3.85 -8.49 -23.17
C ALA A 338 4.64 -7.86 -22.00
N LEU A 339 5.98 -7.90 -22.03
CA LEU A 339 6.81 -7.23 -21.03
C LEU A 339 6.67 -5.69 -21.07
N LEU A 340 6.54 -5.11 -22.27
CA LEU A 340 6.35 -3.66 -22.41
C LEU A 340 4.99 -3.22 -21.87
N THR A 341 3.92 -4.00 -22.12
CA THR A 341 2.60 -3.72 -21.55
C THR A 341 2.63 -3.78 -20.02
N ASN A 342 3.35 -4.74 -19.44
CA ASN A 342 3.53 -4.83 -17.98
C ASN A 342 4.31 -3.64 -17.45
N ALA A 343 5.43 -3.25 -18.10
CA ALA A 343 6.23 -2.10 -17.69
C ALA A 343 5.41 -0.80 -17.71
N ILE A 344 4.61 -0.58 -18.77
CA ILE A 344 3.72 0.58 -18.86
C ILE A 344 2.60 0.50 -17.83
N GLY A 345 2.04 -0.70 -17.60
CA GLY A 345 1.05 -0.91 -16.55
C GLY A 345 1.56 -0.50 -15.18
N PHE A 346 2.82 -0.81 -14.88
CA PHE A 346 3.46 -0.40 -13.62
C PHE A 346 3.77 1.10 -13.59
N LEU A 347 4.16 1.71 -14.71
CA LEU A 347 4.35 3.17 -14.79
C LEU A 347 3.06 3.95 -14.52
N VAL A 348 1.90 3.43 -14.89
CA VAL A 348 0.60 4.07 -14.61
C VAL A 348 0.36 4.25 -13.11
N ILE A 349 0.92 3.38 -12.26
CA ILE A 349 0.84 3.48 -10.80
C ILE A 349 1.48 4.80 -10.30
N MET A 350 2.40 5.40 -11.04
CA MET A 350 3.02 6.70 -10.71
C MET A 350 2.02 7.88 -10.71
N LEU A 351 0.81 7.70 -11.23
CA LEU A 351 -0.24 8.72 -11.19
C LEU A 351 -0.80 8.94 -9.77
N VAL A 352 -0.47 8.07 -8.84
CA VAL A 352 -0.81 8.22 -7.42
C VAL A 352 0.13 9.21 -6.77
N ASP A 353 -0.41 10.17 -6.04
CA ASP A 353 0.39 11.19 -5.34
C ASP A 353 0.82 10.71 -3.94
N ILE A 354 1.43 9.54 -3.87
CA ILE A 354 2.03 8.95 -2.67
C ILE A 354 3.37 8.36 -3.07
N ASP A 355 4.47 8.85 -2.52
CA ASP A 355 5.82 8.50 -2.96
C ASP A 355 6.11 6.99 -2.88
N MET A 356 5.67 6.32 -1.83
CA MET A 356 5.82 4.87 -1.66
C MET A 356 5.15 4.08 -2.81
N VAL A 357 3.98 4.51 -3.28
CA VAL A 357 3.26 3.88 -4.41
C VAL A 357 3.94 4.20 -5.74
N ARG A 358 4.43 5.43 -5.90
CA ARG A 358 5.19 5.86 -7.09
C ARG A 358 6.49 5.06 -7.24
N GLU A 359 7.25 4.91 -6.15
CA GLU A 359 8.49 4.14 -6.13
C GLU A 359 8.24 2.67 -6.45
N LEU A 360 7.18 2.05 -5.91
CA LEU A 360 6.75 0.70 -6.29
C LEU A 360 6.53 0.59 -7.81
N GLY A 361 5.82 1.54 -8.43
CA GLY A 361 5.59 1.59 -9.86
C GLY A 361 6.89 1.69 -10.66
N ILE A 362 7.82 2.57 -10.24
CA ILE A 362 9.15 2.75 -10.86
C ILE A 362 9.95 1.44 -10.76
N MET A 363 10.07 0.87 -9.57
CA MET A 363 10.83 -0.36 -9.32
C MET A 363 10.30 -1.53 -10.15
N ALA A 364 8.98 -1.73 -10.15
CA ALA A 364 8.34 -2.80 -10.92
C ALA A 364 8.55 -2.61 -12.43
N SER A 365 8.43 -1.36 -12.93
CA SER A 365 8.64 -1.05 -14.35
C SER A 365 10.10 -1.27 -14.78
N ILE A 366 11.08 -0.82 -13.97
CA ILE A 366 12.51 -1.08 -14.23
C ILE A 366 12.76 -2.59 -14.24
N GLY A 367 12.28 -3.31 -13.22
CA GLY A 367 12.49 -4.75 -13.11
C GLY A 367 11.94 -5.54 -14.29
N VAL A 368 10.73 -5.22 -14.74
CA VAL A 368 10.13 -5.85 -15.94
C VAL A 368 10.88 -5.47 -17.21
N SER A 369 11.35 -4.22 -17.32
CA SER A 369 12.17 -3.80 -18.47
C SER A 369 13.48 -4.59 -18.53
N LEU A 370 14.11 -4.87 -17.39
CA LEU A 370 15.29 -5.72 -17.31
C LEU A 370 15.02 -7.18 -17.75
N MET A 371 13.77 -7.66 -17.61
CA MET A 371 13.40 -8.99 -18.11
C MET A 371 13.44 -9.11 -19.62
N ILE A 372 13.31 -8.02 -20.37
CA ILE A 372 13.49 -8.05 -21.83
C ILE A 372 14.89 -8.58 -22.14
N PHE A 373 15.90 -8.12 -21.41
CA PHE A 373 17.27 -8.60 -21.62
C PHE A 373 17.46 -10.04 -21.12
N THR A 374 17.02 -10.36 -19.90
CA THR A 374 17.28 -11.67 -19.33
C THR A 374 16.45 -12.77 -20.01
N ASN A 375 15.15 -12.56 -20.24
CA ASN A 375 14.28 -13.61 -20.80
C ASN A 375 14.31 -13.67 -22.33
N LYS A 376 14.56 -12.53 -23.03
CA LYS A 376 14.55 -12.53 -24.51
C LYS A 376 15.94 -12.64 -25.11
N VAL A 377 17.00 -12.22 -24.41
CA VAL A 377 18.38 -12.29 -24.90
C VAL A 377 19.14 -13.44 -24.23
N LEU A 378 19.20 -13.46 -22.88
CA LEU A 378 20.03 -14.45 -22.19
C LEU A 378 19.44 -15.86 -22.24
N LEU A 379 18.13 -16.02 -22.07
CA LEU A 379 17.52 -17.36 -22.00
C LEU A 379 17.73 -18.17 -23.29
N PRO A 380 17.52 -17.65 -24.52
CA PRO A 380 17.85 -18.36 -25.75
C PRO A 380 19.33 -18.75 -25.82
N VAL A 381 20.22 -17.84 -25.40
CA VAL A 381 21.69 -18.13 -25.33
C VAL A 381 21.95 -19.30 -24.39
N VAL A 382 21.38 -19.32 -23.18
CA VAL A 382 21.54 -20.41 -22.21
C VAL A 382 20.96 -21.73 -22.72
N LEU A 383 19.81 -21.68 -23.43
CA LEU A 383 19.15 -22.85 -24.03
C LEU A 383 19.98 -23.42 -25.20
N SER A 384 20.75 -22.61 -25.96
CA SER A 384 21.60 -23.04 -27.06
C SER A 384 22.74 -23.98 -26.62
N PHE A 385 23.12 -23.97 -25.33
CA PHE A 385 24.05 -24.92 -24.74
C PHE A 385 23.39 -26.20 -24.24
N GLY A 386 22.09 -26.41 -24.54
CA GLY A 386 21.33 -27.61 -24.16
C GLY A 386 21.90 -28.87 -24.82
N HIS A 387 21.53 -30.04 -24.29
CA HIS A 387 21.83 -31.31 -24.89
C HIS A 387 20.54 -31.98 -25.35
N ALA A 388 20.47 -32.46 -26.57
CA ALA A 388 19.30 -33.16 -27.18
C ALA A 388 18.84 -34.41 -26.41
N ARG A 389 19.75 -35.04 -25.64
CA ARG A 389 19.49 -36.28 -24.90
C ARG A 389 18.47 -36.18 -23.75
N HIS A 390 18.02 -35.00 -23.37
CA HIS A 390 17.13 -34.78 -22.22
C HIS A 390 15.68 -34.51 -22.59
N ALA A 391 15.33 -34.51 -23.86
CA ALA A 391 13.94 -34.33 -24.28
C ALA A 391 13.22 -35.71 -24.30
N PRO A 392 12.07 -35.88 -23.59
CA PRO A 392 11.27 -37.09 -23.73
C PRO A 392 10.80 -37.21 -25.18
N GLN A 393 11.10 -38.34 -25.85
CA GLN A 393 10.60 -38.63 -27.18
C GLN A 393 9.09 -38.83 -27.12
N VAL A 394 8.33 -37.97 -27.77
CA VAL A 394 6.92 -38.16 -28.04
C VAL A 394 6.83 -38.60 -29.50
N PRO A 395 6.18 -39.74 -29.84
CA PRO A 395 6.04 -40.19 -31.23
C PRO A 395 5.40 -39.09 -32.08
N ALA A 396 5.96 -38.85 -33.26
CA ALA A 396 5.35 -37.98 -34.29
C ALA A 396 4.06 -38.66 -34.78
N THR A 397 2.96 -38.31 -34.18
CA THR A 397 1.65 -38.74 -34.66
C THR A 397 1.18 -37.76 -35.72
N GLY A 398 0.94 -38.29 -36.91
CA GLY A 398 0.53 -37.56 -38.08
C GLY A 398 -0.70 -36.66 -37.91
N GLN A 399 -0.98 -35.90 -38.93
CA GLN A 399 -1.99 -34.86 -39.11
C GLN A 399 -3.46 -35.20 -38.80
N ALA A 400 -3.76 -35.82 -37.65
CA ALA A 400 -5.13 -35.99 -37.18
C ALA A 400 -5.54 -34.75 -36.39
N GLY A 401 -6.71 -34.19 -36.61
CA GLY A 401 -7.19 -32.86 -36.18
C GLY A 401 -6.91 -32.51 -34.72
N ALA A 402 -6.58 -31.27 -34.48
CA ALA A 402 -6.10 -30.75 -33.19
C ALA A 402 -7.00 -31.03 -31.97
N ALA A 403 -8.29 -31.19 -32.22
CA ALA A 403 -9.28 -31.51 -31.17
C ALA A 403 -9.06 -32.92 -30.55
N HIS A 404 -8.47 -33.90 -31.29
CA HIS A 404 -8.17 -35.23 -30.78
C HIS A 404 -6.95 -35.35 -29.91
N HIS A 405 -6.09 -34.30 -29.89
CA HIS A 405 -4.82 -34.29 -29.14
C HIS A 405 -4.85 -33.40 -27.89
N LEU A 406 -5.94 -32.67 -27.66
CA LEU A 406 -6.07 -31.86 -26.40
C LEU A 406 -6.31 -32.80 -25.22
N PRO A 407 -5.65 -32.57 -24.06
CA PRO A 407 -6.01 -33.28 -22.84
C PRO A 407 -7.51 -33.13 -22.56
N ARG A 408 -8.14 -34.17 -22.09
CA ARG A 408 -9.59 -34.17 -21.77
C ARG A 408 -9.99 -32.98 -20.90
N GLY A 409 -9.09 -32.52 -20.02
CA GLY A 409 -9.30 -31.35 -19.17
C GLY A 409 -9.30 -29.99 -19.89
N LEU A 410 -8.80 -29.88 -21.13
CA LEU A 410 -8.79 -28.65 -21.93
C LEU A 410 -9.78 -28.71 -23.11
N ALA A 411 -10.30 -29.90 -23.44
CA ALA A 411 -11.19 -30.11 -24.59
C ALA A 411 -12.49 -29.28 -24.46
N TRP A 412 -13.01 -29.11 -23.25
CA TRP A 412 -14.25 -28.34 -23.02
C TRP A 412 -14.09 -26.84 -23.34
N LEU A 413 -12.86 -26.29 -23.30
CA LEU A 413 -12.58 -24.86 -23.64
C LEU A 413 -12.81 -24.58 -25.14
N THR A 414 -12.78 -25.59 -25.97
CA THR A 414 -13.09 -25.43 -27.41
C THR A 414 -14.57 -25.11 -27.66
N ALA A 415 -15.45 -25.47 -26.73
CA ALA A 415 -16.88 -25.15 -26.82
C ALA A 415 -17.13 -23.63 -26.81
N ALA A 416 -16.24 -22.81 -26.17
CA ALA A 416 -16.33 -21.37 -26.17
C ALA A 416 -16.16 -20.73 -27.57
N ALA A 417 -15.48 -21.40 -28.48
CA ALA A 417 -15.33 -20.98 -29.87
C ALA A 417 -16.46 -21.44 -30.78
N GLN A 418 -17.45 -22.19 -30.26
CA GLN A 418 -18.64 -22.63 -31.00
C GLN A 418 -19.81 -21.63 -30.76
N PRO A 419 -20.74 -21.43 -31.72
CA PRO A 419 -21.78 -20.39 -31.62
C PRO A 419 -22.64 -20.49 -30.36
N LYS A 420 -23.08 -21.72 -29.97
CA LYS A 420 -23.92 -21.93 -28.78
C LYS A 420 -23.13 -21.70 -27.49
N GLY A 421 -21.91 -22.21 -27.43
CA GLY A 421 -21.01 -22.00 -26.29
C GLY A 421 -20.62 -20.55 -26.13
N ALA A 422 -20.31 -19.83 -27.21
CA ALA A 422 -20.00 -18.41 -27.22
C ALA A 422 -21.14 -17.57 -26.63
N ILE A 423 -22.39 -17.84 -27.04
CA ILE A 423 -23.56 -17.12 -26.49
C ILE A 423 -23.67 -17.36 -24.98
N ALA A 424 -23.52 -18.62 -24.54
CA ALA A 424 -23.58 -18.94 -23.10
C ALA A 424 -22.47 -18.22 -22.30
N VAL A 425 -21.24 -18.25 -22.80
CA VAL A 425 -20.09 -17.56 -22.14
C VAL A 425 -20.31 -16.04 -22.08
N VAL A 426 -20.73 -15.43 -23.18
CA VAL A 426 -21.02 -13.98 -23.21
C VAL A 426 -22.17 -13.63 -22.26
N ALA A 427 -23.25 -14.42 -22.22
CA ALA A 427 -24.37 -14.18 -21.32
C ALA A 427 -23.96 -14.27 -19.84
N VAL A 428 -23.19 -15.33 -19.47
CA VAL A 428 -22.65 -15.46 -18.10
C VAL A 428 -21.71 -14.29 -17.77
N SER A 429 -20.83 -13.91 -18.71
CA SER A 429 -19.92 -12.78 -18.51
C SER A 429 -20.67 -11.45 -18.36
N ALA A 430 -21.77 -11.25 -19.07
CA ALA A 430 -22.62 -10.06 -18.91
C ALA A 430 -23.30 -10.03 -17.52
N LEU A 431 -23.80 -11.17 -17.04
CA LEU A 431 -24.36 -11.30 -15.68
C LEU A 431 -23.28 -11.01 -14.62
N LEU A 432 -22.07 -11.54 -14.80
CA LEU A 432 -20.93 -11.28 -13.92
C LEU A 432 -20.50 -9.81 -13.98
N ALA A 433 -20.59 -9.14 -15.14
CA ALA A 433 -20.30 -7.73 -15.26
C ALA A 433 -21.31 -6.85 -14.50
N VAL A 434 -22.61 -7.19 -14.60
CA VAL A 434 -23.66 -6.51 -13.82
C VAL A 434 -23.44 -6.72 -12.32
N PHE A 435 -23.21 -7.95 -11.89
CA PHE A 435 -22.89 -8.27 -10.50
C PHE A 435 -21.65 -7.50 -10.04
N GLY A 436 -20.58 -7.55 -10.85
CA GLY A 436 -19.30 -6.87 -10.59
C GLY A 436 -19.48 -5.36 -10.46
N HIS A 437 -20.31 -4.75 -11.30
CA HIS A 437 -20.62 -3.32 -11.22
C HIS A 437 -21.41 -2.96 -9.96
N VAL A 438 -22.50 -3.69 -9.69
CA VAL A 438 -23.39 -3.40 -8.54
C VAL A 438 -22.66 -3.60 -7.21
N LYS A 439 -21.89 -4.67 -7.09
CA LYS A 439 -21.13 -4.93 -5.85
C LYS A 439 -19.83 -4.13 -5.79
N GLY A 440 -19.13 -3.96 -6.91
CA GLY A 440 -17.89 -3.20 -6.97
C GLY A 440 -18.07 -1.71 -6.70
N SER A 441 -19.24 -1.13 -7.02
CA SER A 441 -19.54 0.27 -6.66
C SER A 441 -19.75 0.51 -5.16
N GLN A 442 -19.87 -0.57 -4.37
CA GLN A 442 -20.00 -0.54 -2.91
C GLN A 442 -18.66 -0.67 -2.19
N VAL A 443 -17.54 -0.70 -2.93
CA VAL A 443 -16.22 -0.76 -2.30
C VAL A 443 -15.99 0.49 -1.46
N ARG A 444 -15.61 0.30 -0.22
CA ARG A 444 -15.30 1.41 0.69
C ARG A 444 -13.86 1.88 0.46
N ILE A 445 -13.68 3.19 0.51
CA ILE A 445 -12.35 3.79 0.40
C ILE A 445 -11.75 3.88 1.78
N GLY A 446 -10.45 3.61 1.92
CA GLY A 446 -9.77 3.64 3.20
C GLY A 446 -9.86 2.33 3.98
N ASP A 447 -9.42 2.39 5.20
CA ASP A 447 -9.35 1.23 6.07
C ASP A 447 -10.69 0.94 6.74
N GLN A 448 -10.90 -0.33 7.04
CA GLN A 448 -12.08 -0.82 7.73
C GLN A 448 -11.65 -1.56 8.98
N GLY A 449 -12.21 -1.19 10.12
CA GLY A 449 -11.92 -1.79 11.41
C GLY A 449 -11.06 -0.91 12.31
N GLN A 450 -10.82 -1.37 13.53
CA GLN A 450 -10.03 -0.65 14.52
C GLN A 450 -8.54 -1.02 14.44
N GLY A 451 -7.66 -0.07 14.74
CA GLY A 451 -6.22 -0.26 14.77
C GLY A 451 -5.53 -0.04 13.42
N MET A 452 -4.25 -0.40 13.35
CA MET A 452 -3.44 -0.21 12.14
C MET A 452 -3.82 -1.23 11.07
N PRO A 453 -4.17 -0.78 9.85
CA PRO A 453 -4.70 -1.62 8.78
C PRO A 453 -3.66 -2.55 8.13
N GLU A 454 -2.38 -2.28 8.38
CA GLU A 454 -1.27 -3.12 7.93
C GLU A 454 -1.20 -4.45 8.67
N PHE A 455 -1.83 -4.55 9.84
CA PHE A 455 -1.82 -5.72 10.70
C PHE A 455 -3.20 -6.38 10.81
N PHE A 456 -3.21 -7.65 11.18
CA PHE A 456 -4.46 -8.32 11.57
C PHE A 456 -5.00 -7.74 12.89
N ALA A 457 -6.31 -7.87 13.10
CA ALA A 457 -6.96 -7.33 14.29
C ALA A 457 -6.41 -7.93 15.60
N ASP A 458 -5.97 -9.18 15.57
CA ASP A 458 -5.37 -9.90 16.69
C ASP A 458 -3.84 -9.69 16.81
N ALA A 459 -3.23 -8.91 15.94
CA ALA A 459 -1.82 -8.56 16.04
C ALA A 459 -1.53 -7.76 17.32
N ARG A 460 -0.31 -7.88 17.83
CA ARG A 460 0.08 -7.25 19.10
C ARG A 460 -0.18 -5.74 19.10
N TYR A 461 0.22 -5.05 18.05
CA TYR A 461 -0.01 -3.62 17.93
C TYR A 461 -1.49 -3.24 18.05
N ASN A 462 -2.38 -3.94 17.32
CA ASN A 462 -3.81 -3.64 17.34
C ASN A 462 -4.46 -3.98 18.68
N ARG A 463 -3.98 -5.01 19.37
CA ARG A 463 -4.41 -5.29 20.76
C ARG A 463 -3.98 -4.20 21.73
N ASP A 464 -2.76 -3.68 21.57
CA ASP A 464 -2.25 -2.58 22.40
C ASP A 464 -3.05 -1.29 22.13
N ALA A 465 -3.32 -0.96 20.86
CA ALA A 465 -4.16 0.17 20.49
C ALA A 465 -5.57 0.05 21.08
N ALA A 466 -6.20 -1.11 20.95
CA ALA A 466 -7.53 -1.34 21.51
C ALA A 466 -7.56 -1.23 23.04
N ALA A 467 -6.51 -1.67 23.75
CA ALA A 467 -6.39 -1.54 25.20
C ALA A 467 -6.28 -0.08 25.62
N ILE A 468 -5.51 0.74 24.90
CA ILE A 468 -5.38 2.17 25.15
C ILE A 468 -6.71 2.89 24.89
N LEU A 469 -7.36 2.65 23.75
CA LEU A 469 -8.65 3.24 23.40
C LEU A 469 -9.75 2.92 24.41
N LYS A 470 -9.72 1.72 24.98
CA LYS A 470 -10.69 1.31 26.00
C LYS A 470 -10.51 2.03 27.34
N SER A 471 -9.27 2.35 27.70
CA SER A 471 -8.92 2.84 29.04
C SER A 471 -8.79 4.35 29.11
N PHE A 472 -8.49 5.01 27.99
CA PHE A 472 -8.24 6.45 27.90
C PHE A 472 -9.25 7.11 26.96
N SER A 473 -9.69 8.33 27.29
CA SER A 473 -10.66 9.12 26.49
C SER A 473 -10.02 9.80 25.30
N LEU A 474 -8.70 9.96 25.30
CA LEU A 474 -7.92 10.44 24.17
C LEU A 474 -7.44 9.25 23.38
N GLY A 475 -8.22 8.89 22.37
CA GLY A 475 -7.82 7.89 21.39
C GLY A 475 -6.72 8.45 20.48
N SER A 476 -6.05 7.55 19.76
CA SER A 476 -5.13 7.91 18.68
C SER A 476 -5.83 8.56 17.48
N GLU A 477 -7.17 8.58 17.49
CA GLU A 477 -8.01 9.02 16.37
C GLU A 477 -8.25 10.52 16.45
N LEU A 478 -7.23 11.30 16.07
CA LEU A 478 -7.20 12.76 16.17
C LEU A 478 -7.26 13.42 14.79
N LEU A 479 -8.19 14.36 14.62
CA LEU A 479 -8.18 15.35 13.54
C LEU A 479 -7.83 16.71 14.11
N SER A 480 -6.78 17.34 13.59
CA SER A 480 -6.46 18.73 13.92
C SER A 480 -6.99 19.67 12.85
N VAL A 481 -7.75 20.67 13.28
CA VAL A 481 -8.20 21.77 12.44
C VAL A 481 -7.43 23.01 12.86
N TYR A 482 -6.61 23.55 11.95
CA TYR A 482 -5.89 24.79 12.22
C TYR A 482 -6.77 25.97 11.88
N VAL A 483 -6.76 26.97 12.76
CA VAL A 483 -7.39 28.26 12.58
C VAL A 483 -6.30 29.26 12.27
N ALA A 484 -6.37 29.90 11.12
CA ALA A 484 -5.37 30.83 10.61
C ALA A 484 -5.99 32.17 10.26
N PRO A 485 -5.23 33.28 10.32
CA PRO A 485 -5.74 34.57 9.91
C PRO A 485 -6.14 34.59 8.43
N PRO A 486 -7.05 35.49 8.02
CA PRO A 486 -7.30 35.72 6.61
C PRO A 486 -6.03 36.05 5.84
N ALA A 487 -5.94 35.67 4.56
CA ALA A 487 -4.72 35.85 3.76
C ALA A 487 -4.22 37.30 3.65
N ALA A 488 -5.11 38.30 3.86
CA ALA A 488 -4.81 39.71 3.78
C ALA A 488 -4.54 40.35 5.17
N ALA A 489 -4.64 39.60 6.26
CA ALA A 489 -4.46 40.10 7.61
C ALA A 489 -3.00 40.51 7.87
N GLN A 490 -2.77 41.65 8.49
CA GLN A 490 -1.45 42.16 8.87
C GLN A 490 -1.56 42.84 10.24
N GLY A 491 -0.43 42.90 10.94
CA GLY A 491 -0.37 43.52 12.27
C GLY A 491 -1.27 42.84 13.29
N ASP A 492 -2.07 43.62 14.01
CA ASP A 492 -2.96 43.10 15.07
C ASP A 492 -4.03 42.15 14.55
N ASP A 493 -4.47 42.27 13.29
CA ASP A 493 -5.41 41.39 12.67
C ASP A 493 -4.85 39.96 12.43
N ALA A 494 -3.52 39.84 12.40
CA ALA A 494 -2.85 38.56 12.30
C ALA A 494 -2.75 37.82 13.64
N GLN A 495 -2.89 38.51 14.77
CA GLN A 495 -2.86 37.93 16.11
C GLN A 495 -4.24 37.44 16.52
N ILE A 496 -4.66 36.34 15.91
CA ILE A 496 -6.03 35.84 16.00
C ILE A 496 -6.45 35.37 17.39
N CYS A 497 -5.53 34.96 18.27
CA CYS A 497 -5.86 34.56 19.64
C CYS A 497 -6.18 35.73 20.58
N LEU A 498 -5.94 36.98 20.16
CA LEU A 498 -6.34 38.19 20.88
C LEU A 498 -7.70 38.69 20.42
N ARG A 499 -8.32 38.07 19.45
CA ARG A 499 -9.54 38.53 18.80
C ARG A 499 -10.77 37.80 19.33
N PRO A 500 -11.70 38.47 20.04
CA PRO A 500 -12.94 37.83 20.53
C PRO A 500 -13.81 37.23 19.42
N ASP A 501 -13.95 37.91 18.29
CA ASP A 501 -14.75 37.45 17.15
C ASP A 501 -14.19 36.15 16.54
N VAL A 502 -12.88 35.92 16.57
CA VAL A 502 -12.25 34.66 16.19
C VAL A 502 -12.53 33.59 17.24
N ALA A 503 -12.44 33.92 18.52
CA ALA A 503 -12.75 32.99 19.60
C ALA A 503 -14.22 32.52 19.53
N ASP A 504 -15.18 33.42 19.31
CA ASP A 504 -16.60 33.11 19.11
C ASP A 504 -16.82 32.21 17.88
N TYR A 505 -16.12 32.48 16.79
CA TYR A 505 -16.17 31.65 15.58
C TYR A 505 -15.67 30.22 15.84
N VAL A 506 -14.60 30.08 16.61
CA VAL A 506 -14.03 28.77 16.99
C VAL A 506 -14.93 28.05 18.00
N ASP A 507 -15.60 28.77 18.92
CA ASP A 507 -16.57 28.20 19.86
C ASP A 507 -17.79 27.64 19.13
N GLY A 508 -18.29 28.37 18.13
CA GLY A 508 -19.34 27.88 17.24
C GLY A 508 -18.94 26.64 16.44
N LEU A 509 -17.68 26.56 16.00
CA LEU A 509 -17.12 25.37 15.37
C LEU A 509 -17.06 24.18 16.34
N ASP A 510 -16.59 24.40 17.58
CA ASP A 510 -16.54 23.38 18.63
C ASP A 510 -17.93 22.80 18.90
N ALA A 511 -18.93 23.67 19.07
CA ALA A 511 -20.32 23.25 19.28
C ALA A 511 -20.85 22.42 18.09
N ALA A 512 -20.60 22.86 16.85
CA ALA A 512 -21.03 22.14 15.65
C ALA A 512 -20.35 20.77 15.51
N LEU A 513 -19.08 20.66 15.85
CA LEU A 513 -18.32 19.41 15.77
C LEU A 513 -18.74 18.38 16.82
N ARG A 514 -19.13 18.83 18.02
CA ARG A 514 -19.67 17.95 19.07
C ARG A 514 -20.98 17.26 18.69
N GLU A 515 -21.75 17.85 17.79
CA GLU A 515 -23.00 17.25 17.27
C GLU A 515 -22.75 16.19 16.19
N VAL A 516 -21.53 16.09 15.64
CA VAL A 516 -21.21 15.13 14.57
C VAL A 516 -21.15 13.70 15.14
N PRO A 517 -21.94 12.76 14.59
CA PRO A 517 -21.88 11.37 15.03
C PRO A 517 -20.48 10.77 14.83
N GLY A 518 -19.92 10.20 15.90
CA GLY A 518 -18.58 9.63 15.88
C GLY A 518 -17.53 10.54 16.53
N VAL A 519 -17.85 11.78 16.88
CA VAL A 519 -16.98 12.64 17.70
C VAL A 519 -17.09 12.20 19.16
N SER A 520 -15.96 11.93 19.80
CA SER A 520 -15.87 11.59 21.22
C SER A 520 -15.57 12.80 22.09
N ASN A 521 -14.75 13.74 21.60
CA ASN A 521 -14.40 14.96 22.29
C ASN A 521 -13.87 16.01 21.31
N VAL A 522 -14.00 17.30 21.67
CA VAL A 522 -13.38 18.42 20.98
C VAL A 522 -12.65 19.29 22.03
N ILE A 523 -11.40 19.66 21.73
CA ILE A 523 -10.60 20.53 22.56
C ILE A 523 -10.26 21.79 21.74
N ALA A 524 -10.71 22.94 22.19
CA ALA A 524 -10.51 24.21 21.50
C ALA A 524 -10.14 25.34 22.46
N TYR A 525 -9.43 26.34 21.97
CA TYR A 525 -8.98 27.52 22.72
C TYR A 525 -10.09 28.25 23.51
N PRO A 526 -11.31 28.50 22.95
CA PRO A 526 -12.32 29.29 23.62
C PRO A 526 -12.73 28.77 24.98
N HIS A 527 -12.88 27.44 25.09
CA HIS A 527 -13.28 26.81 26.34
C HIS A 527 -12.26 27.09 27.49
N TYR A 528 -10.96 26.98 27.16
CA TYR A 528 -9.90 27.24 28.13
C TYR A 528 -9.75 28.75 28.43
N ALA A 529 -9.93 29.60 27.42
CA ALA A 529 -9.91 31.05 27.61
C ALA A 529 -11.02 31.50 28.57
N ALA A 530 -12.23 30.99 28.39
CA ALA A 530 -13.36 31.24 29.31
C ALA A 530 -13.07 30.73 30.73
N MET A 531 -12.49 29.54 30.86
CA MET A 531 -12.13 28.97 32.17
C MET A 531 -11.03 29.81 32.87
N ILE A 532 -10.03 30.25 32.13
CA ILE A 532 -8.96 31.11 32.67
C ILE A 532 -9.54 32.48 33.10
N ASN A 533 -10.46 33.06 32.30
CA ASN A 533 -11.15 34.29 32.64
C ASN A 533 -11.93 34.16 33.96
N ALA A 534 -12.71 33.07 34.13
CA ALA A 534 -13.35 32.79 35.42
C ALA A 534 -12.35 32.65 36.56
N GLY A 535 -11.20 31.99 36.32
CA GLY A 535 -10.15 31.79 37.29
C GLY A 535 -9.55 33.11 37.80
N TRP A 536 -9.28 34.08 36.90
CA TRP A 536 -8.82 35.39 37.27
C TRP A 536 -9.88 36.23 38.03
N ASN A 537 -11.15 35.82 37.94
CA ASN A 537 -12.27 36.45 38.65
C ASN A 537 -12.78 35.55 39.80
N GLU A 538 -11.85 35.05 40.65
CA GLU A 538 -12.14 34.29 41.86
C GLU A 538 -12.94 32.97 41.63
N GLY A 539 -12.86 32.40 40.43
CA GLY A 539 -13.62 31.21 40.04
C GLY A 539 -15.12 31.42 39.86
N ASN A 540 -15.56 32.67 39.77
CA ASN A 540 -16.95 32.98 39.61
C ASN A 540 -17.45 32.59 38.22
N ILE A 541 -18.42 31.64 38.15
CA ILE A 541 -18.97 31.06 36.90
C ILE A 541 -19.56 32.12 35.95
N LYS A 542 -19.95 33.32 36.47
CA LYS A 542 -20.44 34.43 35.63
C LYS A 542 -19.37 34.97 34.69
N TRP A 543 -18.10 34.74 35.01
CA TRP A 543 -16.95 35.13 34.22
C TRP A 543 -16.39 33.98 33.34
N GLN A 544 -17.05 32.81 33.36
CA GLN A 544 -16.69 31.72 32.47
C GLN A 544 -17.29 31.97 31.07
N VAL A 545 -16.86 33.06 30.47
CA VAL A 545 -17.25 33.54 29.15
C VAL A 545 -16.00 33.97 28.38
N ILE A 546 -16.07 33.97 27.06
CA ILE A 546 -15.05 34.60 26.22
C ILE A 546 -15.06 36.09 26.49
N SER A 547 -13.92 36.68 26.77
CA SER A 547 -13.82 38.10 27.05
C SER A 547 -13.81 38.93 25.78
N ASP A 548 -14.55 40.06 25.77
CA ASP A 548 -14.47 41.04 24.67
C ASP A 548 -13.18 41.88 24.73
N ASP A 549 -12.39 41.77 25.79
CA ASP A 549 -11.17 42.52 25.99
C ASP A 549 -9.93 41.75 25.49
N ALA A 550 -9.22 42.29 24.50
CA ALA A 550 -8.02 41.72 23.93
C ALA A 550 -6.89 41.49 24.97
N ALA A 551 -6.83 42.29 26.03
CA ALA A 551 -5.84 42.12 27.10
C ALA A 551 -6.15 40.87 27.95
N ALA A 552 -7.42 40.63 28.26
CA ALA A 552 -7.86 39.42 28.95
C ALA A 552 -7.62 38.18 28.09
N MET A 553 -7.92 38.27 26.80
CA MET A 553 -7.63 37.19 25.82
C MET A 553 -6.11 36.93 25.73
N GLY A 554 -5.29 37.97 25.74
CA GLY A 554 -3.83 37.88 25.76
C GLY A 554 -3.29 37.18 27.01
N GLN A 555 -3.88 37.43 28.17
CA GLN A 555 -3.51 36.74 29.42
C GLN A 555 -3.86 35.23 29.34
N ALA A 556 -5.07 34.90 28.82
CA ALA A 556 -5.48 33.51 28.63
C ALA A 556 -4.56 32.79 27.65
N SER A 557 -4.22 33.42 26.53
CA SER A 557 -3.32 32.86 25.52
C SER A 557 -1.91 32.65 26.08
N ASN A 558 -1.35 33.62 26.79
CA ASN A 558 -0.03 33.49 27.43
C ASN A 558 0.01 32.37 28.48
N GLN A 559 -1.08 32.17 29.23
CA GLN A 559 -1.17 31.07 30.17
C GLN A 559 -1.14 29.72 29.42
N LEU A 560 -1.93 29.55 28.35
CA LEU A 560 -1.97 28.32 27.55
C LEU A 560 -0.64 28.05 26.84
N ILE A 561 0.05 29.08 26.35
CA ILE A 561 1.40 28.95 25.76
C ILE A 561 2.39 28.49 26.84
N SER A 562 2.34 29.10 28.02
CA SER A 562 3.24 28.78 29.15
C SER A 562 3.00 27.33 29.65
N ASP A 563 1.74 26.88 29.65
CA ASP A 563 1.37 25.53 30.05
C ASP A 563 1.69 24.50 28.96
N GLY A 564 2.06 24.95 27.75
CA GLY A 564 2.44 24.08 26.64
C GLY A 564 1.28 23.23 26.11
N THR A 565 0.08 23.79 26.11
CA THR A 565 -1.15 23.06 25.70
C THR A 565 -1.19 22.71 24.20
N GLY A 566 -0.40 23.41 23.37
CA GLY A 566 -0.42 23.26 21.92
C GLY A 566 -1.70 23.77 21.24
N LEU A 567 -2.58 24.50 21.93
CA LEU A 567 -3.80 25.04 21.36
C LEU A 567 -3.61 26.36 20.63
N VAL A 568 -2.58 27.09 21.00
CA VAL A 568 -2.25 28.42 20.47
C VAL A 568 -0.78 28.48 20.10
N SER A 569 -0.47 29.08 18.96
CA SER A 569 0.93 29.32 18.55
C SER A 569 1.63 30.33 19.45
N PRO A 570 2.96 30.25 19.65
CA PRO A 570 3.71 31.23 20.47
C PRO A 570 3.56 32.65 19.98
N ASN A 571 3.30 32.87 18.69
CA ASN A 571 3.12 34.21 18.10
C ASN A 571 1.66 34.65 18.03
N CYS A 572 0.71 33.87 18.55
CA CYS A 572 -0.71 34.15 18.48
C CYS A 572 -1.28 34.24 17.04
N ASP A 573 -0.57 33.72 16.05
CA ASP A 573 -0.94 33.78 14.64
C ASP A 573 -1.64 32.52 14.13
N ALA A 574 -1.78 31.51 14.99
CA ALA A 574 -2.53 30.29 14.70
C ALA A 574 -3.13 29.68 15.97
N MET A 575 -4.27 29.00 15.83
CA MET A 575 -4.86 28.15 16.85
C MET A 575 -5.08 26.76 16.29
N GLN A 576 -5.23 25.79 17.19
CA GLN A 576 -5.55 24.40 16.84
C GLN A 576 -6.82 23.96 17.56
N VAL A 577 -7.72 23.33 16.81
CA VAL A 577 -8.89 22.62 17.34
C VAL A 577 -8.62 21.13 17.21
N LEU A 578 -8.61 20.41 18.32
CA LEU A 578 -8.36 18.97 18.40
C LEU A 578 -9.70 18.25 18.45
N VAL A 579 -9.98 17.46 17.42
CA VAL A 579 -11.22 16.68 17.29
C VAL A 579 -10.89 15.21 17.46
N PHE A 580 -11.39 14.57 18.50
CA PHE A 580 -11.19 13.17 18.79
C PHE A 580 -12.40 12.37 18.28
N ALA A 581 -12.14 11.35 17.46
CA ALA A 581 -13.18 10.45 16.98
C ALA A 581 -13.16 9.10 17.72
N ALA A 582 -14.29 8.43 17.70
CA ALA A 582 -14.47 7.10 18.29
C ALA A 582 -13.81 5.98 17.44
N ASP A 583 -13.66 6.25 16.13
CA ASP A 583 -13.08 5.35 15.16
C ASP A 583 -12.45 6.13 14.01
N HIS A 584 -11.73 5.42 13.14
CA HIS A 584 -11.17 5.98 11.92
C HIS A 584 -11.83 5.42 10.65
N ASP A 585 -13.06 4.94 10.77
CA ASP A 585 -13.79 4.50 9.59
C ASP A 585 -13.91 5.64 8.57
N SER A 586 -13.74 5.30 7.31
CA SER A 586 -13.76 6.26 6.21
C SER A 586 -15.03 7.14 6.21
N GLU A 587 -16.16 6.59 6.64
CA GLU A 587 -17.41 7.32 6.75
C GLU A 587 -17.37 8.36 7.89
N THR A 588 -16.75 8.03 9.02
CA THR A 588 -16.55 8.96 10.15
C THR A 588 -15.59 10.08 9.74
N ILE A 589 -14.46 9.74 9.13
CA ILE A 589 -13.49 10.71 8.61
C ILE A 589 -14.16 11.67 7.61
N GLN A 590 -14.94 11.14 6.67
CA GLN A 590 -15.62 11.94 5.65
C GLN A 590 -16.66 12.88 6.28
N ARG A 591 -17.43 12.41 7.28
CA ARG A 591 -18.38 13.27 8.01
C ARG A 591 -17.69 14.42 8.73
N LEU A 592 -16.54 14.15 9.39
CA LEU A 592 -15.74 15.17 10.06
C LEU A 592 -15.22 16.23 9.08
N VAL A 593 -14.62 15.79 7.98
CA VAL A 593 -14.13 16.70 6.94
C VAL A 593 -15.26 17.54 6.36
N GLN A 594 -16.40 16.91 6.06
CA GLN A 594 -17.58 17.61 5.54
C GLN A 594 -18.18 18.58 6.56
N ALA A 595 -18.16 18.26 7.85
CA ALA A 595 -18.66 19.15 8.90
C ALA A 595 -17.80 20.42 8.99
N VAL A 596 -16.47 20.29 9.03
CA VAL A 596 -15.56 21.45 9.05
C VAL A 596 -15.72 22.30 7.78
N GLN A 597 -15.69 21.67 6.61
CA GLN A 597 -15.86 22.38 5.33
C GLN A 597 -17.26 22.98 5.17
N GLY A 598 -18.29 22.33 5.74
CA GLY A 598 -19.65 22.83 5.77
C GLY A 598 -19.78 24.07 6.64
N TYR A 599 -19.18 24.04 7.82
CA TYR A 599 -19.12 25.18 8.73
C TYR A 599 -18.41 26.39 8.11
N ASP A 600 -17.25 26.18 7.49
CA ASP A 600 -16.49 27.24 6.80
C ASP A 600 -17.31 27.87 5.65
N ARG A 601 -17.98 27.05 4.84
CA ARG A 601 -18.85 27.53 3.75
C ARG A 601 -20.09 28.28 4.25
N ALA A 602 -20.60 27.94 5.43
CA ALA A 602 -21.74 28.62 6.04
C ALA A 602 -21.37 30.01 6.57
N HIS A 603 -20.09 30.28 6.78
CA HIS A 603 -19.56 31.54 7.30
C HIS A 603 -18.62 32.23 6.30
N PRO A 604 -19.11 32.72 5.14
CA PRO A 604 -18.27 33.28 4.08
C PRO A 604 -17.51 34.56 4.47
N GLN A 605 -17.91 35.20 5.56
CA GLN A 605 -17.26 36.38 6.14
C GLN A 605 -16.57 36.04 7.48
N ALA A 606 -16.13 34.80 7.64
CA ALA A 606 -15.46 34.34 8.85
C ALA A 606 -14.23 35.20 9.17
N PRO A 607 -14.01 35.50 10.47
CA PRO A 607 -12.88 36.31 10.91
C PRO A 607 -11.54 35.57 10.80
N ALA A 608 -11.57 34.24 10.56
CA ALA A 608 -10.41 33.38 10.40
C ALA A 608 -10.69 32.28 9.36
N ARG A 609 -9.67 31.63 8.85
CA ARG A 609 -9.76 30.50 7.91
C ARG A 609 -9.56 29.20 8.67
N LEU A 610 -10.37 28.20 8.33
CA LEU A 610 -10.20 26.83 8.81
C LEU A 610 -9.33 26.05 7.82
N VAL A 611 -8.27 25.41 8.32
CA VAL A 611 -7.34 24.63 7.52
C VAL A 611 -7.26 23.21 8.10
N LEU A 612 -7.79 22.25 7.35
CA LEU A 612 -7.72 20.84 7.70
C LEU A 612 -6.32 20.28 7.43
N GLY A 613 -5.84 19.38 8.28
CA GLY A 613 -4.63 18.69 7.91
C GLY A 613 -3.84 17.99 9.00
N GLY A 614 -4.12 18.20 10.29
CA GLY A 614 -3.35 17.59 11.36
C GLY A 614 -3.94 16.30 11.92
N GLY A 615 -3.13 15.61 12.72
CA GLY A 615 -3.48 14.35 13.36
C GLY A 615 -3.54 13.16 12.38
N ASN A 616 -3.69 11.94 12.92
CA ASN A 616 -3.73 10.74 12.08
C ASN A 616 -4.98 10.70 11.18
N LEU A 617 -6.13 11.19 11.65
CA LEU A 617 -7.34 11.27 10.82
C LEU A 617 -7.19 12.26 9.67
N GLY A 618 -6.45 13.36 9.85
CA GLY A 618 -6.13 14.29 8.77
C GLY A 618 -5.25 13.66 7.69
N VAL A 619 -4.26 12.88 8.10
CA VAL A 619 -3.41 12.08 7.19
C VAL A 619 -4.25 11.03 6.45
N MET A 620 -5.11 10.31 7.17
CA MET A 620 -5.99 9.31 6.57
C MET A 620 -7.01 9.94 5.61
N ALA A 621 -7.58 11.09 5.95
CA ALA A 621 -8.46 11.84 5.07
C ALA A 621 -7.78 12.21 3.75
N ALA A 622 -6.60 12.81 3.83
CA ALA A 622 -5.80 13.17 2.65
C ALA A 622 -5.45 11.94 1.79
N THR A 623 -5.08 10.84 2.45
CA THR A 623 -4.73 9.59 1.79
C THR A 623 -5.94 8.98 1.07
N ASN A 624 -7.10 8.97 1.72
CA ASN A 624 -8.34 8.46 1.15
C ASN A 624 -8.80 9.29 -0.06
N GLU A 625 -8.72 10.63 0.03
CA GLU A 625 -9.02 11.51 -1.10
C GLU A 625 -8.03 11.30 -2.27
N ALA A 626 -6.74 11.15 -1.98
CA ALA A 626 -5.72 10.87 -3.00
C ALA A 626 -5.96 9.52 -3.69
N VAL A 627 -6.29 8.47 -2.94
CA VAL A 627 -6.62 7.13 -3.45
C VAL A 627 -7.89 7.20 -4.32
N GLN A 628 -8.95 7.85 -3.84
CA GLN A 628 -10.21 8.03 -4.56
C GLN A 628 -10.02 8.76 -5.90
N ALA A 629 -9.20 9.80 -5.90
CA ALA A 629 -8.92 10.56 -7.11
C ALA A 629 -8.00 9.80 -8.09
N ALA A 630 -7.12 8.93 -7.59
CA ALA A 630 -6.14 8.20 -8.39
C ALA A 630 -6.77 7.01 -9.13
N GLU A 631 -7.68 6.25 -8.50
CA GLU A 631 -8.25 5.01 -9.05
C GLU A 631 -8.79 5.17 -10.49
N PRO A 632 -9.75 6.08 -10.76
CA PRO A 632 -10.32 6.22 -12.10
C PRO A 632 -9.29 6.68 -13.14
N ARG A 633 -8.34 7.53 -12.74
CA ARG A 633 -7.26 7.99 -13.62
C ARG A 633 -6.32 6.85 -14.00
N MET A 634 -5.96 6.01 -13.03
CA MET A 634 -5.12 4.84 -13.25
C MET A 634 -5.83 3.82 -14.16
N LEU A 635 -7.10 3.52 -13.89
CA LEU A 635 -7.88 2.59 -14.72
C LEU A 635 -8.00 3.12 -16.16
N ALA A 636 -8.32 4.38 -16.35
CA ALA A 636 -8.39 4.99 -17.68
C ALA A 636 -7.03 4.93 -18.40
N ALA A 637 -5.94 5.25 -17.71
CA ALA A 637 -4.60 5.25 -18.28
C ALA A 637 -4.13 3.83 -18.65
N ILE A 638 -4.37 2.81 -17.80
CA ILE A 638 -3.98 1.43 -18.11
C ILE A 638 -4.76 0.89 -19.31
N PHE A 639 -6.08 1.05 -19.34
CA PHE A 639 -6.89 0.55 -20.46
C PHE A 639 -6.61 1.31 -21.75
N ALA A 640 -6.37 2.64 -21.72
CA ALA A 640 -5.97 3.41 -22.89
C ALA A 640 -4.61 2.95 -23.42
N SER A 641 -3.61 2.78 -22.56
CA SER A 641 -2.28 2.30 -22.97
C SER A 641 -2.33 0.89 -23.55
N LEU A 642 -3.09 -0.02 -22.93
CA LEU A 642 -3.29 -1.39 -23.46
C LEU A 642 -4.00 -1.36 -24.82
N ALA A 643 -5.02 -0.51 -24.99
CA ALA A 643 -5.73 -0.36 -26.26
C ALA A 643 -4.78 0.10 -27.39
N VAL A 644 -3.97 1.13 -27.10
CA VAL A 644 -2.97 1.63 -28.04
C VAL A 644 -1.95 0.55 -28.40
N LEU A 645 -1.40 -0.16 -27.41
CA LEU A 645 -0.41 -1.22 -27.65
C LEU A 645 -0.99 -2.40 -28.43
N CYS A 646 -2.21 -2.85 -28.09
CA CYS A 646 -2.91 -3.88 -28.85
C CYS A 646 -3.19 -3.45 -30.30
N LEU A 647 -3.61 -2.20 -30.53
CA LEU A 647 -3.84 -1.67 -31.86
C LEU A 647 -2.54 -1.57 -32.66
N LEU A 648 -1.46 -1.07 -32.10
CA LEU A 648 -0.16 -0.98 -32.74
C LEU A 648 0.36 -2.36 -33.15
N THR A 649 0.17 -3.37 -32.30
CA THR A 649 0.68 -4.72 -32.50
C THR A 649 -0.16 -5.53 -33.48
N PHE A 650 -1.43 -5.63 -33.17
CA PHE A 650 -2.32 -6.47 -33.96
C PHE A 650 -2.91 -5.73 -35.16
N ARG A 651 -2.92 -4.40 -35.14
CA ARG A 651 -3.55 -3.55 -36.19
C ARG A 651 -4.97 -4.02 -36.52
N ASP A 652 -5.67 -4.46 -35.50
CA ASP A 652 -7.01 -5.01 -35.62
C ASP A 652 -7.83 -4.66 -34.38
N LEU A 653 -8.96 -3.97 -34.60
CA LEU A 653 -9.89 -3.60 -33.54
C LEU A 653 -10.49 -4.85 -32.87
N THR A 654 -10.66 -5.96 -33.60
CA THR A 654 -11.16 -7.19 -33.02
C THR A 654 -10.21 -7.72 -31.96
N GLY A 655 -8.89 -7.73 -32.27
CA GLY A 655 -7.86 -8.15 -31.31
C GLY A 655 -7.83 -7.28 -30.07
N MET A 656 -7.95 -5.97 -30.23
CA MET A 656 -8.02 -5.06 -29.10
C MET A 656 -9.23 -5.37 -28.21
N VAL A 657 -10.42 -5.47 -28.75
CA VAL A 657 -11.66 -5.67 -27.99
C VAL A 657 -11.65 -7.02 -27.28
N VAL A 658 -11.28 -8.12 -27.97
CA VAL A 658 -11.31 -9.47 -27.37
C VAL A 658 -10.27 -9.67 -26.29
N ILE A 659 -9.21 -8.83 -26.25
CA ILE A 659 -8.21 -8.84 -25.17
C ILE A 659 -8.65 -7.95 -24.00
N ILE A 660 -9.17 -6.74 -24.27
CA ILE A 660 -9.46 -5.74 -23.24
C ILE A 660 -10.76 -6.04 -22.47
N VAL A 661 -11.81 -6.50 -23.15
CA VAL A 661 -13.10 -6.76 -22.48
C VAL A 661 -13.01 -7.79 -21.34
N PRO A 662 -12.31 -8.93 -21.49
CA PRO A 662 -12.07 -9.83 -20.36
C PRO A 662 -11.35 -9.15 -19.19
N LEU A 663 -10.35 -8.30 -19.45
CA LEU A 663 -9.60 -7.59 -18.41
C LEU A 663 -10.48 -6.57 -17.66
N ALA A 664 -11.34 -5.85 -18.39
CA ALA A 664 -12.31 -4.95 -17.78
C ALA A 664 -13.30 -5.70 -16.86
N LEU A 665 -13.77 -6.87 -17.28
CA LEU A 665 -14.60 -7.73 -16.44
C LEU A 665 -13.87 -8.16 -15.18
N VAL A 666 -12.60 -8.56 -15.28
CA VAL A 666 -11.80 -8.96 -14.11
C VAL A 666 -11.61 -7.79 -13.13
N SER A 667 -11.40 -6.56 -13.63
CA SER A 667 -11.31 -5.36 -12.78
C SER A 667 -12.60 -5.13 -11.98
N LEU A 668 -13.77 -5.24 -12.62
CA LEU A 668 -15.07 -5.13 -11.94
C LEU A 668 -15.26 -6.23 -10.89
N LEU A 669 -14.86 -7.46 -11.20
CA LEU A 669 -14.95 -8.58 -10.27
C LEU A 669 -13.94 -8.46 -9.12
N CYS A 670 -12.79 -7.83 -9.32
CA CYS A 670 -11.84 -7.54 -8.25
C CYS A 670 -12.46 -6.58 -7.21
N ASN A 671 -13.04 -5.46 -7.64
CA ASN A 671 -13.70 -4.52 -6.75
C ASN A 671 -14.88 -5.17 -6.00
N SER A 672 -15.68 -6.02 -6.68
CA SER A 672 -16.74 -6.75 -5.98
C SER A 672 -16.21 -7.79 -4.98
N THR A 673 -15.07 -8.42 -5.27
CA THR A 673 -14.40 -9.34 -4.33
C THR A 673 -13.88 -8.58 -3.11
N MET A 674 -13.31 -7.38 -3.31
CA MET A 674 -12.92 -6.49 -2.20
C MET A 674 -14.11 -6.19 -1.30
N THR A 675 -15.25 -5.81 -1.88
CA THR A 675 -16.50 -5.54 -1.12
C THR A 675 -16.97 -6.76 -0.34
N LEU A 676 -16.96 -7.95 -0.95
CA LEU A 676 -17.42 -9.19 -0.30
C LEU A 676 -16.50 -9.64 0.84
N LEU A 677 -15.22 -9.36 0.75
CA LEU A 677 -14.21 -9.73 1.77
C LEU A 677 -14.01 -8.63 2.81
N GLY A 678 -14.68 -7.50 2.70
CA GLY A 678 -14.48 -6.35 3.59
C GLY A 678 -13.07 -5.74 3.45
N ILE A 679 -12.46 -5.84 2.27
CA ILE A 679 -11.17 -5.22 1.96
C ILE A 679 -11.44 -3.84 1.37
N GLY A 680 -10.98 -2.78 2.04
CA GLY A 680 -11.10 -1.41 1.55
C GLY A 680 -10.14 -1.10 0.40
N LEU A 681 -10.51 -0.11 -0.42
CA LEU A 681 -9.60 0.48 -1.40
C LEU A 681 -8.68 1.46 -0.67
N LYS A 682 -7.43 1.08 -0.49
CA LYS A 682 -6.40 1.80 0.28
C LYS A 682 -5.06 1.81 -0.46
N VAL A 683 -4.09 2.49 0.08
CA VAL A 683 -2.75 2.64 -0.53
C VAL A 683 -2.17 1.30 -0.99
N SER A 684 -2.28 0.26 -0.17
CA SER A 684 -1.74 -1.07 -0.48
C SER A 684 -2.57 -1.83 -1.53
N THR A 685 -3.90 -1.67 -1.56
CA THR A 685 -4.77 -2.40 -2.49
C THR A 685 -5.00 -1.68 -3.82
N LEU A 686 -4.80 -0.37 -3.87
CA LEU A 686 -4.95 0.45 -5.08
C LEU A 686 -4.13 -0.07 -6.29
N PRO A 687 -2.84 -0.48 -6.15
CA PRO A 687 -2.07 -0.99 -7.27
C PRO A 687 -2.55 -2.36 -7.79
N VAL A 688 -3.31 -3.12 -7.00
CA VAL A 688 -3.67 -4.52 -7.29
C VAL A 688 -4.38 -4.66 -8.64
N VAL A 689 -5.38 -3.81 -8.89
CA VAL A 689 -6.15 -3.88 -10.15
C VAL A 689 -5.23 -3.60 -11.35
N THR A 690 -4.38 -2.59 -11.26
CA THR A 690 -3.44 -2.22 -12.32
C THR A 690 -2.39 -3.31 -12.55
N LEU A 691 -1.83 -3.88 -11.48
CA LEU A 691 -0.90 -5.01 -11.52
C LEU A 691 -1.56 -6.24 -12.15
N GLY A 692 -2.77 -6.57 -11.71
CA GLY A 692 -3.50 -7.73 -12.19
C GLY A 692 -3.92 -7.63 -13.66
N VAL A 693 -4.32 -6.44 -14.12
CA VAL A 693 -4.64 -6.15 -15.53
C VAL A 693 -3.38 -6.18 -16.38
N GLY A 694 -2.29 -5.51 -15.92
CA GLY A 694 -1.01 -5.46 -16.63
C GLY A 694 -0.45 -6.85 -16.92
N VAL A 695 -0.41 -7.71 -15.90
CA VAL A 695 0.09 -9.08 -16.03
C VAL A 695 -0.93 -9.99 -16.75
N GLY A 696 -2.23 -9.79 -16.51
CA GLY A 696 -3.29 -10.59 -17.12
C GLY A 696 -3.40 -10.47 -18.63
N VAL A 697 -3.00 -9.33 -19.19
CA VAL A 697 -3.04 -9.10 -20.65
C VAL A 697 -2.16 -10.08 -21.43
N ASP A 698 -1.09 -10.58 -20.82
CA ASP A 698 -0.17 -11.54 -21.45
C ASP A 698 -0.88 -12.79 -21.95
N TYR A 699 -1.83 -13.32 -21.16
CA TYR A 699 -2.59 -14.51 -21.54
C TYR A 699 -3.38 -14.27 -22.83
N GLY A 700 -4.04 -13.12 -22.92
CA GLY A 700 -4.77 -12.70 -24.10
C GLY A 700 -3.88 -12.49 -25.32
N ILE A 701 -2.75 -11.82 -25.16
CA ILE A 701 -1.78 -11.54 -26.25
C ILE A 701 -1.27 -12.85 -26.85
N TYR A 702 -0.81 -13.81 -26.02
CA TYR A 702 -0.24 -15.07 -26.51
C TYR A 702 -1.27 -15.97 -27.19
N LEU A 703 -2.50 -16.02 -26.66
CA LEU A 703 -3.56 -16.83 -27.26
C LEU A 703 -4.12 -16.19 -28.53
N TYR A 704 -4.33 -14.88 -28.53
CA TYR A 704 -4.85 -14.16 -29.71
C TYR A 704 -3.86 -14.13 -30.86
N GLU A 705 -2.57 -13.98 -30.59
CA GLU A 705 -1.51 -14.03 -31.60
C GLU A 705 -1.59 -15.34 -32.41
N ARG A 706 -1.73 -16.48 -31.73
CA ARG A 706 -1.85 -17.77 -32.41
C ARG A 706 -3.19 -17.97 -33.09
N LEU A 707 -4.27 -17.55 -32.46
CA LEU A 707 -5.60 -17.59 -33.09
C LEU A 707 -5.60 -16.78 -34.38
N LYS A 708 -5.04 -15.59 -34.37
CA LYS A 708 -4.95 -14.74 -35.57
C LYS A 708 -4.10 -15.37 -36.67
N HIS A 709 -2.98 -16.00 -36.33
CA HIS A 709 -2.12 -16.70 -37.28
C HIS A 709 -2.90 -17.82 -38.00
N HIS A 710 -3.55 -18.72 -37.27
CA HIS A 710 -4.33 -19.81 -37.84
C HIS A 710 -5.54 -19.33 -38.66
N LEU A 711 -6.19 -18.23 -38.25
CA LEU A 711 -7.25 -17.60 -39.04
C LEU A 711 -6.74 -17.02 -40.36
N GLN A 712 -5.51 -16.48 -40.38
CA GLN A 712 -4.86 -15.98 -41.60
C GLN A 712 -4.48 -17.13 -42.55
N ASP A 713 -4.19 -18.33 -42.03
CA ASP A 713 -3.98 -19.56 -42.79
C ASP A 713 -5.27 -20.18 -43.34
N GLY A 714 -6.43 -19.52 -43.10
CA GLY A 714 -7.73 -19.96 -43.62
C GLY A 714 -8.46 -21.03 -42.79
N MET A 715 -7.98 -21.30 -41.55
CA MET A 715 -8.65 -22.29 -40.69
C MET A 715 -9.99 -21.74 -40.15
N PRO A 716 -11.02 -22.58 -40.00
CA PRO A 716 -12.23 -22.22 -39.26
C PRO A 716 -11.91 -21.80 -37.80
N LEU A 717 -12.67 -20.87 -37.23
CA LEU A 717 -12.39 -20.30 -35.91
C LEU A 717 -12.28 -21.38 -34.79
N ALA A 718 -13.17 -22.37 -34.82
CA ALA A 718 -13.17 -23.46 -33.82
C ALA A 718 -11.88 -24.30 -33.87
N ASP A 719 -11.41 -24.59 -35.07
CA ASP A 719 -10.17 -25.35 -35.25
C ASP A 719 -8.94 -24.51 -34.96
N ALA A 720 -8.94 -23.23 -35.43
CA ALA A 720 -7.91 -22.28 -35.12
C ALA A 720 -7.75 -22.08 -33.60
N TRP A 721 -8.86 -22.05 -32.87
CA TRP A 721 -8.84 -21.97 -31.40
C TRP A 721 -8.28 -23.26 -30.75
N ALA A 722 -8.71 -24.43 -31.22
CA ALA A 722 -8.20 -25.70 -30.72
C ALA A 722 -6.68 -25.83 -30.91
N TRP A 723 -6.16 -25.40 -32.08
CA TRP A 723 -4.72 -25.36 -32.35
C TRP A 723 -4.00 -24.32 -31.44
N SER A 724 -4.58 -23.16 -31.23
CA SER A 724 -4.02 -22.16 -30.33
C SER A 724 -3.90 -22.64 -28.88
N LEU A 725 -4.93 -23.37 -28.39
CA LEU A 725 -4.90 -24.01 -27.08
C LEU A 725 -3.87 -25.16 -27.03
N HIS A 726 -3.74 -25.94 -28.09
CA HIS A 726 -2.72 -26.99 -28.15
C HIS A 726 -1.30 -26.43 -28.09
N GLU A 727 -1.03 -25.32 -28.78
CA GLU A 727 0.30 -24.71 -28.85
C GLU A 727 0.67 -23.91 -27.62
N ARG A 728 -0.27 -23.12 -27.10
CA ARG A 728 0.00 -22.12 -26.03
C ARG A 728 -0.80 -22.36 -24.75
N GLY A 729 -1.97 -23.00 -24.85
CA GLY A 729 -2.90 -23.09 -23.71
C GLY A 729 -2.29 -23.76 -22.48
N ARG A 730 -1.49 -24.84 -22.67
CA ARG A 730 -0.80 -25.47 -21.53
C ARG A 730 0.21 -24.57 -20.85
N ALA A 731 0.97 -23.79 -21.61
CA ALA A 731 1.94 -22.86 -21.05
C ALA A 731 1.24 -21.72 -20.31
N VAL A 732 0.18 -21.14 -20.91
CA VAL A 732 -0.63 -20.07 -20.30
C VAL A 732 -1.29 -20.56 -19.01
N LEU A 733 -1.92 -21.74 -19.01
CA LEU A 733 -2.52 -22.30 -17.80
C LEU A 733 -1.49 -22.56 -16.70
N PHE A 734 -0.33 -23.11 -17.08
CA PHE A 734 0.75 -23.36 -16.14
C PHE A 734 1.28 -22.05 -15.52
N THR A 735 1.50 -21.02 -16.35
CA THR A 735 1.98 -19.72 -15.86
C THR A 735 0.97 -19.05 -14.94
N ALA A 736 -0.33 -19.08 -15.31
CA ALA A 736 -1.38 -18.55 -14.43
C ALA A 736 -1.44 -19.29 -13.09
N THR A 737 -1.33 -20.64 -13.13
CA THR A 737 -1.33 -21.47 -11.91
C THR A 737 -0.12 -21.15 -11.03
N THR A 738 1.09 -21.06 -11.61
CA THR A 738 2.31 -20.75 -10.84
C THR A 738 2.27 -19.36 -10.24
N MET A 739 1.76 -18.38 -10.97
CA MET A 739 1.60 -17.02 -10.47
C MET A 739 0.54 -16.93 -9.37
N SER A 740 -0.63 -17.55 -9.60
CA SER A 740 -1.73 -17.54 -8.60
C SER A 740 -1.32 -18.24 -7.30
N VAL A 741 -0.69 -19.41 -7.39
CA VAL A 741 -0.22 -20.15 -6.22
C VAL A 741 0.92 -19.40 -5.53
N GLY A 742 1.83 -18.85 -6.30
CA GLY A 742 2.97 -18.12 -5.79
C GLY A 742 2.55 -16.87 -5.01
N VAL A 743 1.78 -15.99 -5.64
CA VAL A 743 1.28 -14.76 -4.98
C VAL A 743 0.21 -15.10 -3.93
N GLY A 744 -0.60 -16.13 -4.17
CA GLY A 744 -1.60 -16.62 -3.21
C GLY A 744 -0.98 -17.10 -1.90
N SER A 745 0.29 -17.52 -1.89
CA SER A 745 0.99 -17.85 -0.65
C SER A 745 1.11 -16.67 0.32
N TRP A 746 1.02 -15.43 -0.17
CA TRP A 746 1.00 -14.23 0.67
C TRP A 746 -0.23 -14.14 1.58
N ALA A 747 -1.32 -14.85 1.26
CA ALA A 747 -2.49 -14.95 2.13
C ALA A 747 -2.16 -15.50 3.54
N PHE A 748 -1.01 -16.15 3.69
CA PHE A 748 -0.49 -16.67 4.96
C PHE A 748 0.54 -15.75 5.61
N SER A 749 0.74 -14.53 5.10
CA SER A 749 1.64 -13.55 5.69
C SER A 749 1.15 -13.09 7.07
N ALA A 750 2.09 -12.75 7.95
CA ALA A 750 1.79 -12.07 9.20
C ALA A 750 1.31 -10.62 9.00
N LEU A 751 1.55 -10.03 7.83
CA LEU A 751 1.15 -8.68 7.47
C LEU A 751 -0.17 -8.73 6.67
N LYS A 752 -1.21 -8.11 7.20
CA LYS A 752 -2.56 -8.12 6.60
C LYS A 752 -2.57 -7.49 5.21
N PHE A 753 -1.89 -6.35 5.01
CA PHE A 753 -1.85 -5.70 3.70
C PHE A 753 -1.25 -6.61 2.62
N GLN A 754 -0.24 -7.39 2.95
CA GLN A 754 0.37 -8.36 2.04
C GLN A 754 -0.59 -9.53 1.76
N ALA A 755 -1.28 -10.02 2.78
CA ALA A 755 -2.27 -11.08 2.64
C ALA A 755 -3.44 -10.64 1.75
N ASP A 756 -3.97 -9.43 1.95
CA ASP A 756 -5.03 -8.83 1.15
C ASP A 756 -4.59 -8.71 -0.33
N MET A 757 -3.40 -8.15 -0.59
CA MET A 757 -2.84 -8.05 -1.95
C MET A 757 -2.63 -9.41 -2.60
N GLY A 758 -2.07 -10.37 -1.87
CA GLY A 758 -1.82 -11.74 -2.37
C GLY A 758 -3.09 -12.45 -2.78
N LEU A 759 -4.13 -12.35 -1.96
CA LEU A 759 -5.43 -12.95 -2.23
C LEU A 759 -6.10 -12.33 -3.47
N LEU A 760 -6.12 -11.00 -3.56
CA LEU A 760 -6.72 -10.28 -4.68
C LEU A 760 -5.97 -10.51 -5.99
N LEU A 761 -4.63 -10.48 -5.98
CA LEU A 761 -3.83 -10.77 -7.17
C LEU A 761 -3.99 -12.23 -7.62
N ALA A 762 -3.99 -13.20 -6.69
CA ALA A 762 -4.24 -14.60 -7.02
C ALA A 762 -5.61 -14.80 -7.66
N PHE A 763 -6.65 -14.17 -7.11
CA PHE A 763 -7.99 -14.12 -7.70
C PHE A 763 -7.93 -13.55 -9.12
N MET A 764 -7.29 -12.39 -9.31
CA MET A 764 -7.20 -11.75 -10.63
C MET A 764 -6.49 -12.65 -11.65
N PHE A 765 -5.39 -13.31 -11.29
CA PHE A 765 -4.67 -14.19 -12.22
C PHE A 765 -5.50 -15.40 -12.63
N VAL A 766 -6.26 -16.00 -11.71
CA VAL A 766 -7.19 -17.09 -12.01
C VAL A 766 -8.30 -16.63 -12.95
N VAL A 767 -8.94 -15.50 -12.64
CA VAL A 767 -10.07 -15.01 -13.46
C VAL A 767 -9.58 -14.47 -14.81
N ASN A 768 -8.38 -13.86 -14.88
CA ASN A 768 -7.77 -13.43 -16.13
C ASN A 768 -7.52 -14.60 -17.09
N VAL A 769 -6.98 -15.73 -16.62
CA VAL A 769 -6.77 -16.90 -17.50
C VAL A 769 -8.09 -17.51 -17.95
N LEU A 770 -9.11 -17.54 -17.08
CA LEU A 770 -10.46 -17.99 -17.48
C LEU A 770 -11.06 -17.02 -18.52
N GLY A 771 -10.93 -15.72 -18.34
CA GLY A 771 -11.35 -14.71 -19.31
C GLY A 771 -10.65 -14.89 -20.67
N ALA A 772 -9.33 -15.07 -20.66
CA ALA A 772 -8.56 -15.30 -21.88
C ALA A 772 -8.89 -16.63 -22.57
N MET A 773 -9.23 -17.67 -21.82
CA MET A 773 -9.53 -18.99 -22.39
C MET A 773 -11.01 -19.19 -22.79
N LEU A 774 -11.94 -18.46 -22.20
CA LEU A 774 -13.38 -18.61 -22.44
C LEU A 774 -13.99 -17.39 -23.15
N LEU A 775 -13.80 -16.18 -22.58
CA LEU A 775 -14.47 -14.99 -23.10
C LEU A 775 -13.82 -14.44 -24.37
N LEU A 776 -12.48 -14.51 -24.50
CA LEU A 776 -11.77 -14.07 -25.69
C LEU A 776 -12.25 -14.79 -26.95
N PRO A 777 -12.28 -16.16 -27.06
CA PRO A 777 -12.78 -16.84 -28.25
C PRO A 777 -14.28 -16.62 -28.46
N ALA A 778 -15.09 -16.53 -27.39
CA ALA A 778 -16.51 -16.26 -27.48
C ALA A 778 -16.83 -14.90 -28.12
N LEU A 779 -16.09 -13.85 -27.73
CA LEU A 779 -16.18 -12.53 -28.35
C LEU A 779 -15.69 -12.56 -29.81
N ALA A 780 -14.63 -13.31 -30.13
CA ALA A 780 -14.13 -13.45 -31.48
C ALA A 780 -15.18 -14.06 -32.42
N VAL A 781 -15.97 -15.07 -31.97
CA VAL A 781 -17.10 -15.63 -32.71
C VAL A 781 -18.12 -14.55 -33.09
N GLY A 782 -18.50 -13.71 -32.15
CA GLY A 782 -19.47 -12.63 -32.38
C GLY A 782 -18.96 -11.56 -33.36
N LEU A 783 -17.75 -11.05 -33.11
CA LEU A 783 -17.17 -9.95 -33.88
C LEU A 783 -16.77 -10.34 -35.32
N LEU A 784 -16.27 -11.55 -35.52
CA LEU A 784 -15.92 -12.04 -36.87
C LEU A 784 -17.14 -12.34 -37.71
N LYS A 785 -18.23 -12.90 -37.13
CA LYS A 785 -19.51 -13.04 -37.82
C LYS A 785 -20.09 -11.69 -38.24
N TRP A 786 -20.04 -10.70 -37.34
CA TRP A 786 -20.55 -9.36 -37.62
C TRP A 786 -19.81 -8.68 -38.78
N ARG A 787 -18.50 -8.95 -38.95
CA ARG A 787 -17.69 -8.42 -40.07
C ARG A 787 -17.81 -9.24 -41.38
N GLY A 788 -18.62 -10.26 -41.44
CA GLY A 788 -18.78 -11.13 -42.65
C GLY A 788 -17.53 -11.95 -42.99
N ARG A 789 -16.56 -12.09 -42.10
CA ARG A 789 -15.30 -12.80 -42.28
C ARG A 789 -15.30 -14.20 -41.65
N GLY A 790 -16.43 -14.67 -41.15
CA GLY A 790 -16.49 -15.89 -40.31
C GLY A 790 -17.17 -17.08 -40.89
N ALA A 791 -17.54 -17.08 -42.15
CA ALA A 791 -18.24 -18.24 -42.71
C ALA A 791 -17.76 -18.57 -44.15
N ALA A 792 -16.75 -19.42 -44.24
CA ALA A 792 -16.85 -20.48 -45.20
C ALA A 792 -17.68 -21.59 -44.52
N GLU A 793 -19.00 -21.67 -44.78
CA GLU A 793 -19.77 -22.89 -44.51
C GLU A 793 -19.16 -24.01 -45.33
N PRO A 794 -18.94 -25.18 -44.75
CA PRO A 794 -18.60 -26.36 -45.55
C PRO A 794 -19.84 -26.75 -46.36
N THR A 795 -19.76 -26.64 -47.68
CA THR A 795 -20.65 -27.26 -48.59
C THR A 795 -20.46 -28.80 -48.54
#